data_6c29a585961c9793152aee7a864e0b13
#
_entry.id   6c29a585961c9793152aee7a864e0b13
#
_cell.length_a   1.000
_cell.length_b   1.000
_cell.length_c   1.000
_cell.angle_alpha   90.00
_cell.angle_beta   90.00
_cell.angle_gamma   90.00
#
_symmetry.space_group_name_H-M   'P 1'
#
loop_
_entity.id
_entity.type
_entity.pdbx_description
1 polymer ?
#
loop_
_entity_poly.entity_id
_entity_poly.type
_entity_poly.pdbx_seq_one_letter_code
_entity_poly.pdbx_strand_id
1 'polypeptide(L)'
;MGKLFFTACALVAPLFAFAEWNVSFDEKTSALKAENEGVSINGTLSFKTDGRNWKIVPSRDGVKNRMAIVDNRGDVQGYVVFPKNTDELEMLFYHRTAQAYRGIMTFDGGVKFAADSFACRTKPAGGERVLALNCGGADSLLNDSVFSPSSDTLLQLSAANLDISTKAGGNFALKMSGDIGESSQATFKFGLVKNYYKNRYVPYYKPLNRKNCPKTPTGWMSWNTYFDKATAEDNLAEARIGQKFLQPFGCEIWSIESWQGNSDKLPVSKFHHLDLEVNEKQFPDGMAKLAKDIRALGFRPGIWISPYGTGNTQFYEKHKDWFLHDSDGKPIWSWNGLYTIDPTVPEVLEHIEKLFRKASREWGYEFFKIDGMSGRNKSYCAHLYERPEIRARFKNPDCPNPFELTVKAFRRGIGDDRIFLACQGHTSGPEAAYAEMARTGADIVHPNKPVMWKNVLLQGRCTINQIFTHNISMIADPDTVLVRDLPLEEARTTTTIVALPGQLTFFGDRLANLDPARMKMLQQTLPVADVRPMNLYPYFDMLPVWNMAVKHPVLGEYNVIAFFNWDDSDKIITATAQELGIPEGGYTCYEFWTGEVYTNFNPTYEMRVPAHGVRVLVARKSVNRPRIVGTDRHVAQTGFEILDEKWDGATKTLTGKISLVKDFPTTVAVHVPTLSSYCTSVKADGAKVSYTTDNNSVKLTLTKSPDNKTDAATFELKF
;
A
#
# COMPACT_ATOMS: atom_id res chain seq x y z
N MET A 1 15.70 -46.20 48.80
CA MET A 1 16.68 -45.12 48.61
C MET A 1 16.37 -44.44 47.27
N GLY A 2 15.51 -43.46 47.34
CA GLY A 2 15.15 -42.66 46.14
C GLY A 2 15.94 -41.35 46.17
N LYS A 3 16.73 -41.11 45.14
CA LYS A 3 17.43 -39.83 44.97
C LYS A 3 16.44 -38.84 44.34
N LEU A 4 16.03 -37.83 45.11
CA LEU A 4 15.39 -36.63 44.59
C LEU A 4 16.46 -35.80 43.82
N PHE A 5 16.25 -35.61 42.52
CA PHE A 5 16.94 -34.59 41.74
C PHE A 5 16.22 -33.27 42.00
N PHE A 6 16.82 -32.36 42.73
CA PHE A 6 16.45 -30.97 42.78
C PHE A 6 17.01 -30.28 41.51
N THR A 7 16.16 -30.01 40.54
CA THR A 7 16.46 -29.09 39.46
C THR A 7 16.33 -27.67 40.04
N ALA A 8 17.46 -27.05 40.30
CA ALA A 8 17.49 -25.62 40.66
C ALA A 8 17.07 -24.78 39.45
N CYS A 9 15.79 -24.44 39.34
CA CYS A 9 15.34 -23.31 38.54
C CYS A 9 15.92 -22.07 39.21
N ALA A 10 16.90 -21.43 38.57
CA ALA A 10 17.33 -20.11 38.96
C ALA A 10 16.13 -19.17 38.75
N LEU A 11 15.50 -18.72 39.81
CA LEU A 11 14.49 -17.68 39.82
C LEU A 11 15.20 -16.40 39.35
N VAL A 12 14.94 -16.02 38.11
CA VAL A 12 15.24 -14.67 37.60
C VAL A 12 14.25 -13.75 38.31
N ALA A 13 14.68 -13.08 39.38
CA ALA A 13 13.85 -12.08 40.03
C ALA A 13 13.65 -10.90 39.12
N PRO A 14 12.44 -10.33 39.01
CA PRO A 14 12.22 -9.11 38.23
C PRO A 14 13.04 -7.98 38.85
N LEU A 15 13.98 -7.42 38.10
CA LEU A 15 14.86 -6.37 38.60
C LEU A 15 14.13 -5.04 38.78
N PHE A 16 13.13 -4.73 37.95
CA PHE A 16 12.43 -3.43 37.97
C PHE A 16 11.06 -3.50 37.29
N ALA A 17 10.09 -2.74 37.78
CA ALA A 17 8.89 -2.36 37.07
C ALA A 17 9.03 -0.86 36.68
N PHE A 18 9.02 -0.58 35.38
CA PHE A 18 8.93 0.75 34.83
C PHE A 18 7.54 0.94 34.27
N ALA A 19 6.85 1.99 34.63
CA ALA A 19 5.49 2.37 34.28
C ALA A 19 4.62 1.29 33.58
N GLU A 20 5.16 0.64 32.53
CA GLU A 20 4.46 -0.42 31.77
C GLU A 20 5.39 -1.58 31.34
N TRP A 21 6.70 -1.51 31.56
CA TRP A 21 7.65 -2.55 31.15
C TRP A 21 8.11 -3.44 32.32
N ASN A 22 7.98 -4.75 32.14
CA ASN A 22 8.58 -5.74 33.02
C ASN A 22 9.97 -6.09 32.49
N VAL A 23 11.02 -5.65 33.19
CA VAL A 23 12.42 -5.84 32.77
C VAL A 23 13.11 -6.86 33.68
N SER A 24 13.79 -7.84 33.08
CA SER A 24 14.66 -8.79 33.74
C SER A 24 16.01 -8.87 33.06
N PHE A 25 17.05 -9.23 33.84
CA PHE A 25 18.42 -9.32 33.32
C PHE A 25 19.11 -10.57 33.90
N ASP A 26 19.79 -11.30 33.02
CA ASP A 26 20.62 -12.45 33.38
C ASP A 26 22.09 -12.02 33.40
N GLU A 27 22.71 -12.01 34.60
CA GLU A 27 24.10 -11.61 34.82
C GLU A 27 25.13 -12.51 34.13
N LYS A 28 24.80 -13.78 33.90
CA LYS A 28 25.74 -14.73 33.32
C LYS A 28 25.88 -14.57 31.83
N THR A 29 24.76 -14.21 31.17
CA THR A 29 24.67 -14.11 29.75
C THR A 29 24.62 -12.65 29.24
N SER A 30 24.48 -11.67 30.17
CA SER A 30 24.19 -10.26 29.87
C SER A 30 22.90 -10.09 29.04
N ALA A 31 21.97 -11.04 29.19
CA ALA A 31 20.71 -11.01 28.45
C ALA A 31 19.67 -10.14 29.18
N LEU A 32 19.07 -9.21 28.45
CA LEU A 32 17.94 -8.40 28.85
C LEU A 32 16.68 -9.01 28.26
N LYS A 33 15.64 -9.12 29.10
CA LYS A 33 14.27 -9.39 28.66
C LYS A 33 13.37 -8.26 29.17
N ALA A 34 12.58 -7.69 28.25
CA ALA A 34 11.57 -6.68 28.61
C ALA A 34 10.25 -7.04 27.94
N GLU A 35 9.15 -6.91 28.68
CA GLU A 35 7.80 -7.26 28.21
C GLU A 35 6.82 -6.13 28.53
N ASN A 36 5.99 -5.78 27.57
CA ASN A 36 4.89 -4.86 27.72
C ASN A 36 3.78 -5.20 26.70
N GLU A 37 2.54 -5.43 27.18
CA GLU A 37 1.31 -5.56 26.38
C GLU A 37 1.42 -6.30 25.04
N GLY A 38 1.99 -7.52 25.06
CA GLY A 38 2.11 -8.35 23.86
C GLY A 38 3.36 -8.07 23.02
N VAL A 39 4.21 -7.13 23.44
CA VAL A 39 5.55 -6.93 22.90
C VAL A 39 6.56 -7.56 23.84
N SER A 40 7.46 -8.39 23.31
CA SER A 40 8.58 -8.97 24.04
C SER A 40 9.89 -8.60 23.35
N ILE A 41 10.82 -8.03 24.12
CA ILE A 41 12.16 -7.67 23.69
C ILE A 41 13.14 -8.61 24.40
N ASN A 42 14.02 -9.25 23.65
CA ASN A 42 15.06 -10.12 24.20
C ASN A 42 16.38 -9.85 23.48
N GLY A 43 17.46 -9.63 24.22
CA GLY A 43 18.75 -9.42 23.61
C GLY A 43 19.88 -9.33 24.63
N THR A 44 21.09 -9.29 24.13
CA THR A 44 22.30 -9.22 24.90
C THR A 44 22.90 -7.83 24.83
N LEU A 45 23.21 -7.26 25.99
CA LEU A 45 23.95 -6.01 26.11
C LEU A 45 25.44 -6.31 26.14
N SER A 46 26.23 -5.58 25.39
CA SER A 46 27.67 -5.67 25.40
C SER A 46 28.33 -4.31 25.32
N PHE A 47 29.47 -4.16 25.96
CA PHE A 47 30.35 -3.01 25.81
C PHE A 47 31.75 -3.46 25.38
N LYS A 48 32.24 -2.86 24.31
CA LYS A 48 33.54 -3.18 23.73
C LYS A 48 34.42 -1.93 23.67
N THR A 49 35.65 -2.03 24.20
CA THR A 49 36.67 -1.00 24.13
C THR A 49 38.03 -1.64 23.81
N ASP A 50 38.86 -1.03 22.95
CA ASP A 50 40.18 -1.50 22.56
C ASP A 50 40.24 -3.02 22.23
N GLY A 51 39.24 -3.53 21.53
CA GLY A 51 39.12 -4.94 21.19
C GLY A 51 38.74 -5.88 22.33
N ARG A 52 38.46 -5.37 23.54
CA ARG A 52 38.11 -6.14 24.74
C ARG A 52 36.62 -5.94 25.09
N ASN A 53 35.96 -7.02 25.49
CA ASN A 53 34.59 -6.93 26.02
C ASN A 53 34.64 -6.77 27.54
N TRP A 54 33.95 -5.75 28.06
CA TRP A 54 33.73 -5.58 29.47
C TRP A 54 32.38 -6.18 29.91
N LYS A 55 32.26 -6.57 31.18
CA LYS A 55 31.05 -7.19 31.69
C LYS A 55 30.03 -6.13 32.13
N ILE A 56 28.76 -6.44 31.92
CA ILE A 56 27.64 -5.67 32.45
C ILE A 56 27.00 -6.49 33.55
N VAL A 57 26.96 -5.96 34.78
CA VAL A 57 26.50 -6.63 35.97
C VAL A 57 25.61 -5.72 36.79
N PRO A 58 24.69 -6.23 37.65
CA PRO A 58 23.94 -5.40 38.60
C PRO A 58 24.84 -4.53 39.46
N SER A 59 24.43 -3.28 39.67
CA SER A 59 25.21 -2.37 40.50
C SER A 59 25.12 -2.83 41.98
N ARG A 60 26.27 -2.94 42.66
CA ARG A 60 26.37 -3.37 44.06
C ARG A 60 26.20 -2.22 45.07
N ASP A 61 25.95 -1.00 44.59
CA ASP A 61 25.85 0.22 45.42
C ASP A 61 24.44 0.48 45.96
N GLY A 62 23.50 -0.46 45.83
CA GLY A 62 22.14 -0.35 46.31
C GLY A 62 21.17 0.45 45.42
N VAL A 63 21.65 1.01 44.29
CA VAL A 63 20.82 1.73 43.34
C VAL A 63 20.15 0.76 42.38
N LYS A 64 18.82 0.62 42.50
CA LYS A 64 18.03 -0.44 41.86
C LYS A 64 17.83 -0.29 40.35
N ASN A 65 18.02 0.89 39.78
CA ASN A 65 17.72 1.16 38.37
C ASN A 65 18.98 1.35 37.53
N ARG A 66 20.08 0.71 37.91
CA ARG A 66 21.31 0.76 37.09
C ARG A 66 22.11 -0.54 37.17
N MET A 67 22.89 -0.74 36.15
CA MET A 67 23.88 -1.80 36.02
C MET A 67 25.26 -1.18 35.93
N ALA A 68 26.29 -1.88 36.40
CA ALA A 68 27.65 -1.46 36.28
C ALA A 68 28.34 -2.09 35.07
N ILE A 69 29.12 -1.30 34.36
CA ILE A 69 30.05 -1.76 33.33
C ILE A 69 31.38 -1.95 34.03
N VAL A 70 31.86 -3.19 34.10
CA VAL A 70 33.09 -3.54 34.80
C VAL A 70 34.16 -4.05 33.84
N ASP A 71 35.38 -3.61 34.07
CA ASP A 71 36.55 -4.06 33.28
C ASP A 71 37.01 -5.47 33.69
N ASN A 72 38.09 -5.95 33.08
CA ASN A 72 38.64 -7.28 33.34
C ASN A 72 39.26 -7.46 34.75
N ARG A 73 39.47 -6.34 35.50
CA ARG A 73 39.92 -6.35 36.89
C ARG A 73 38.78 -6.34 37.89
N GLY A 74 37.52 -6.13 37.40
CA GLY A 74 36.35 -6.01 38.26
C GLY A 74 36.07 -4.57 38.70
N ASP A 75 36.80 -3.58 38.16
CA ASP A 75 36.60 -2.18 38.47
C ASP A 75 35.44 -1.58 37.67
N VAL A 76 34.60 -0.78 38.32
CA VAL A 76 33.45 -0.13 37.69
C VAL A 76 33.93 1.06 36.89
N GLN A 77 33.76 0.97 35.59
CA GLN A 77 34.18 1.98 34.61
C GLN A 77 33.02 2.84 34.08
N GLY A 78 31.79 2.36 34.20
CA GLY A 78 30.59 3.08 33.74
C GLY A 78 29.31 2.45 34.24
N TYR A 79 28.20 2.97 33.76
CA TYR A 79 26.87 2.50 34.14
C TYR A 79 25.92 2.47 32.94
N VAL A 80 24.98 1.54 33.01
CA VAL A 80 23.75 1.53 32.26
C VAL A 80 22.64 1.93 33.22
N VAL A 81 21.98 3.05 32.97
CA VAL A 81 20.88 3.55 33.81
C VAL A 81 19.57 3.39 33.07
N PHE A 82 18.55 2.96 33.82
CA PHE A 82 17.17 2.90 33.37
C PHE A 82 16.40 4.04 34.09
N PRO A 83 16.12 5.18 33.41
CA PRO A 83 15.37 6.30 34.00
C PRO A 83 13.95 5.86 34.43
N LYS A 84 13.48 6.34 35.60
CA LYS A 84 12.23 5.88 36.20
C LYS A 84 10.96 6.59 35.76
N ASN A 85 11.07 7.74 35.11
CA ASN A 85 9.94 8.65 34.84
C ASN A 85 9.66 8.82 33.34
N THR A 86 9.89 7.79 32.54
CA THR A 86 9.62 7.79 31.10
C THR A 86 8.62 6.71 30.77
N ASP A 87 7.68 7.00 29.90
CA ASP A 87 6.73 6.03 29.31
C ASP A 87 7.46 5.04 28.37
N GLU A 88 8.75 5.24 28.16
CA GLU A 88 9.62 4.43 27.27
C GLU A 88 10.59 3.60 28.12
N LEU A 89 10.93 2.40 27.64
CA LEU A 89 12.10 1.70 28.12
C LEU A 89 13.35 2.36 27.58
N GLU A 90 14.04 3.12 28.41
CA GLU A 90 15.27 3.82 28.07
C GLU A 90 16.46 3.16 28.74
N MET A 91 17.53 2.98 27.99
CA MET A 91 18.84 2.52 28.49
C MET A 91 19.87 3.61 28.18
N LEU A 92 20.35 4.26 29.22
CA LEU A 92 21.33 5.33 29.12
C LEU A 92 22.71 4.81 29.59
N PHE A 93 23.70 4.87 28.73
CA PHE A 93 25.06 4.41 28.97
C PHE A 93 26.01 5.59 29.14
N TYR A 94 26.79 5.60 30.21
CA TYR A 94 27.79 6.64 30.44
C TYR A 94 28.99 6.15 31.24
N HIS A 95 30.14 6.81 31.09
CA HIS A 95 31.35 6.55 31.88
C HIS A 95 31.23 7.09 33.30
N ARG A 96 31.93 6.43 34.25
CA ARG A 96 32.00 6.87 35.66
C ARG A 96 33.03 7.98 35.86
N THR A 97 34.10 8.02 35.08
CA THR A 97 35.25 8.92 35.28
C THR A 97 35.55 9.69 33.99
N ALA A 98 36.19 10.86 34.13
CA ALA A 98 36.66 11.70 33.04
C ALA A 98 37.82 11.04 32.21
N GLN A 99 38.36 9.92 32.61
CA GLN A 99 39.26 9.13 31.78
C GLN A 99 38.45 8.36 30.75
N ALA A 100 38.45 8.90 29.60
CA ALA A 100 37.61 8.48 28.50
C ALA A 100 38.12 7.23 27.82
N TYR A 101 37.51 6.14 28.15
CA TYR A 101 37.57 4.97 27.28
C TYR A 101 36.57 5.16 26.15
N ARG A 102 37.01 5.30 24.91
CA ARG A 102 36.13 5.19 23.76
C ARG A 102 35.67 3.75 23.63
N GLY A 103 34.39 3.53 23.60
CA GLY A 103 33.82 2.19 23.48
C GLY A 103 32.50 2.21 22.73
N ILE A 104 32.09 1.03 22.31
CA ILE A 104 30.83 0.82 21.60
C ILE A 104 29.91 0.00 22.49
N MET A 105 28.76 0.56 22.82
CA MET A 105 27.64 -0.17 23.38
C MET A 105 26.83 -0.82 22.28
N THR A 106 26.41 -2.06 22.50
CA THR A 106 25.60 -2.82 21.56
C THR A 106 24.48 -3.56 22.29
N PHE A 107 23.29 -3.52 21.72
CA PHE A 107 22.21 -4.45 21.98
C PHE A 107 22.02 -5.32 20.73
N ASP A 108 22.17 -6.62 20.87
CA ASP A 108 21.97 -7.62 19.82
C ASP A 108 20.88 -8.59 20.26
N GLY A 109 19.75 -8.58 19.56
CA GLY A 109 18.60 -9.35 19.99
C GLY A 109 17.42 -9.28 19.03
N GLY A 110 16.24 -9.23 19.60
CA GLY A 110 15.02 -9.16 18.78
C GLY A 110 13.79 -8.70 19.54
N VAL A 111 12.77 -8.45 18.76
CA VAL A 111 11.42 -8.13 19.19
C VAL A 111 10.47 -9.20 18.68
N LYS A 112 9.54 -9.62 19.54
CA LYS A 112 8.35 -10.35 19.14
C LYS A 112 7.14 -9.45 19.35
N PHE A 113 6.37 -9.26 18.30
CA PHE A 113 5.13 -8.46 18.27
C PHE A 113 4.00 -9.26 17.59
N ALA A 114 2.85 -8.64 17.31
CA ALA A 114 1.76 -9.29 16.60
C ALA A 114 2.20 -9.81 15.23
N ALA A 115 1.58 -10.89 14.76
CA ALA A 115 1.97 -11.57 13.52
C ALA A 115 1.83 -10.73 12.25
N ASP A 116 0.96 -9.71 12.26
CA ASP A 116 0.73 -8.75 11.19
C ASP A 116 1.65 -7.53 11.21
N SER A 117 2.57 -7.47 12.19
CA SER A 117 3.50 -6.35 12.37
C SER A 117 4.54 -6.29 11.25
N PHE A 118 4.99 -5.08 10.97
CA PHE A 118 6.01 -4.81 9.96
C PHE A 118 6.92 -3.65 10.35
N ALA A 119 8.16 -3.67 9.85
CA ALA A 119 9.10 -2.58 10.05
C ALA A 119 8.75 -1.38 9.15
N CYS A 120 8.89 -0.16 9.67
CA CYS A 120 8.45 1.08 9.03
C CYS A 120 9.26 2.29 9.49
N ARG A 121 8.95 3.43 8.87
CA ARG A 121 9.46 4.77 9.23
C ARG A 121 8.31 5.64 9.70
N THR A 122 8.56 6.40 10.75
CA THR A 122 7.57 7.28 11.38
C THR A 122 7.91 8.74 11.35
N LYS A 123 9.12 9.09 10.93
CA LYS A 123 9.62 10.46 10.84
C LYS A 123 10.23 10.72 9.48
N PRO A 124 9.85 11.79 8.77
CA PRO A 124 10.53 12.20 7.56
C PRO A 124 11.96 12.65 7.87
N ALA A 125 12.89 12.34 6.98
CA ALA A 125 14.20 12.96 6.99
C ALA A 125 14.10 14.38 6.45
N GLY A 126 14.90 15.32 6.96
CA GLY A 126 14.95 16.68 6.40
C GLY A 126 15.34 16.62 4.92
N GLY A 127 14.56 17.28 4.05
CA GLY A 127 14.79 17.28 2.60
C GLY A 127 14.47 15.95 1.91
N GLU A 128 13.64 15.10 2.50
CA GLU A 128 13.28 13.80 1.95
C GLU A 128 12.65 13.91 0.56
N ARG A 129 13.15 13.10 -0.38
CA ARG A 129 12.74 13.06 -1.78
C ARG A 129 12.20 11.71 -2.22
N VAL A 130 12.19 10.73 -1.31
CA VAL A 130 11.88 9.33 -1.62
C VAL A 130 10.62 8.87 -0.90
N LEU A 131 9.64 8.38 -1.67
CA LEU A 131 8.52 7.61 -1.14
C LEU A 131 8.96 6.15 -0.99
N ALA A 132 8.91 5.61 0.22
CA ALA A 132 9.30 4.24 0.50
C ALA A 132 8.09 3.29 0.55
N LEU A 133 8.15 2.22 -0.24
CA LEU A 133 7.13 1.19 -0.39
C LEU A 133 7.73 -0.19 -0.12
N ASN A 134 6.88 -1.17 0.21
CA ASN A 134 7.28 -2.53 0.48
C ASN A 134 6.37 -3.57 -0.19
N CYS A 135 6.99 -4.60 -0.75
CA CYS A 135 6.30 -5.76 -1.29
C CYS A 135 6.99 -7.05 -0.80
N GLY A 136 6.19 -7.97 -0.25
CA GLY A 136 6.71 -9.27 0.20
C GLY A 136 7.45 -9.26 1.55
N GLY A 137 7.45 -8.13 2.29
CA GLY A 137 8.11 -8.04 3.60
C GLY A 137 9.63 -7.85 3.53
N ALA A 138 10.14 -7.19 2.50
CA ALA A 138 11.54 -6.79 2.40
C ALA A 138 11.92 -5.75 3.48
N ASP A 139 13.19 -5.75 3.85
CA ASP A 139 13.74 -4.82 4.84
C ASP A 139 14.30 -3.55 4.19
N SER A 140 14.43 -2.48 4.98
CA SER A 140 15.09 -1.23 4.58
C SER A 140 16.00 -0.74 5.70
N LEU A 141 17.15 -0.18 5.34
CA LEU A 141 18.08 0.43 6.30
C LEU A 141 17.53 1.70 6.97
N LEU A 142 16.38 2.20 6.49
CA LEU A 142 15.76 3.43 7.00
C LEU A 142 14.65 3.17 8.03
N ASN A 143 14.36 1.92 8.37
CA ASN A 143 13.33 1.61 9.35
C ASN A 143 13.74 2.08 10.75
N ASP A 144 12.80 2.75 11.46
CA ASP A 144 12.98 3.26 12.82
C ASP A 144 11.97 2.70 13.82
N SER A 145 11.03 1.88 13.35
CA SER A 145 9.89 1.43 14.14
C SER A 145 9.32 0.12 13.62
N VAL A 146 8.49 -0.52 14.46
CA VAL A 146 7.67 -1.66 14.08
C VAL A 146 6.20 -1.33 14.40
N PHE A 147 5.31 -1.49 13.42
CA PHE A 147 3.90 -1.19 13.55
C PHE A 147 3.04 -2.46 13.47
N SER A 148 2.05 -2.59 14.36
CA SER A 148 1.01 -3.61 14.32
C SER A 148 -0.33 -3.01 13.91
N PRO A 149 -0.85 -3.31 12.71
CA PRO A 149 -2.16 -2.84 12.27
C PRO A 149 -3.31 -3.34 13.16
N SER A 150 -3.30 -4.61 13.58
CA SER A 150 -4.39 -5.20 14.35
C SER A 150 -4.60 -4.56 15.72
N SER A 151 -3.54 -4.05 16.35
CA SER A 151 -3.60 -3.37 17.66
C SER A 151 -3.48 -1.85 17.57
N ASP A 152 -3.26 -1.28 16.37
CA ASP A 152 -2.93 0.14 16.17
C ASP A 152 -1.81 0.62 17.10
N THR A 153 -0.77 -0.24 17.26
CA THR A 153 0.33 0.02 18.18
C THR A 153 1.65 0.10 17.42
N LEU A 154 2.41 1.14 17.70
CA LEU A 154 3.73 1.37 17.17
C LEU A 154 4.79 1.14 18.25
N LEU A 155 5.80 0.31 17.98
CA LEU A 155 7.03 0.23 18.75
C LEU A 155 8.07 1.13 18.08
N GLN A 156 8.32 2.29 18.67
CA GLN A 156 9.39 3.20 18.26
C GLN A 156 10.73 2.74 18.81
N LEU A 157 11.75 2.78 17.97
CA LEU A 157 13.12 2.39 18.31
C LEU A 157 14.05 3.57 18.07
N SER A 158 15.03 3.76 18.96
CA SER A 158 16.02 4.84 18.81
C SER A 158 17.39 4.41 19.32
N ALA A 159 18.38 4.56 18.48
CA ALA A 159 19.81 4.39 18.77
C ALA A 159 20.62 5.23 17.77
N ALA A 160 21.91 5.42 18.01
CA ALA A 160 22.79 6.09 17.05
C ALA A 160 22.90 5.29 15.74
N ASN A 161 23.01 3.96 15.84
CA ASN A 161 22.88 3.03 14.73
C ASN A 161 21.83 1.98 15.07
N LEU A 162 20.89 1.78 14.16
CA LEU A 162 19.76 0.87 14.31
C LEU A 162 19.62 0.04 13.04
N ASP A 163 19.55 -1.28 13.19
CA ASP A 163 19.25 -2.22 12.12
C ASP A 163 18.06 -3.10 12.58
N ILE A 164 17.04 -3.20 11.74
CA ILE A 164 15.82 -3.97 11.96
C ILE A 164 15.65 -4.95 10.81
N SER A 165 15.69 -6.25 11.11
CA SER A 165 15.47 -7.30 10.10
C SER A 165 14.22 -8.10 10.41
N THR A 166 13.31 -8.18 9.45
CA THR A 166 12.04 -8.90 9.57
C THR A 166 12.24 -10.42 9.52
N LYS A 167 11.63 -11.12 10.49
CA LYS A 167 11.52 -12.58 10.54
C LYS A 167 10.05 -12.96 10.43
N ALA A 168 9.77 -14.24 10.26
CA ALA A 168 8.39 -14.71 10.16
C ALA A 168 7.60 -14.53 11.48
N GLY A 169 6.28 -14.34 11.37
CA GLY A 169 5.35 -14.40 12.51
C GLY A 169 5.47 -13.27 13.52
N GLY A 170 5.76 -12.05 13.08
CA GLY A 170 5.89 -10.88 13.95
C GLY A 170 7.17 -10.84 14.78
N ASN A 171 8.20 -11.57 14.35
CA ASN A 171 9.52 -11.53 14.95
C ASN A 171 10.44 -10.60 14.14
N PHE A 172 11.29 -9.84 14.84
CA PHE A 172 12.26 -8.93 14.26
C PHE A 172 13.60 -9.13 14.95
N ALA A 173 14.68 -9.22 14.18
CA ALA A 173 16.02 -9.10 14.72
C ALA A 173 16.38 -7.62 14.85
N LEU A 174 16.98 -7.23 15.96
CA LEU A 174 17.43 -5.88 16.24
C LEU A 174 18.92 -5.86 16.53
N LYS A 175 19.58 -4.89 15.95
CA LYS A 175 20.94 -4.53 16.34
C LYS A 175 20.99 -3.02 16.54
N MET A 176 21.28 -2.62 17.77
CA MET A 176 21.42 -1.21 18.14
C MET A 176 22.85 -0.98 18.63
N SER A 177 23.46 0.10 18.23
CA SER A 177 24.76 0.48 18.75
C SER A 177 24.93 1.99 18.89
N GLY A 178 25.82 2.39 19.80
CA GLY A 178 26.19 3.79 20.04
C GLY A 178 27.56 3.88 20.65
N ASP A 179 28.29 4.94 20.25
CA ASP A 179 29.63 5.22 20.77
C ASP A 179 29.53 5.94 22.12
N ILE A 180 30.36 5.52 23.05
CA ILE A 180 30.58 6.23 24.31
C ILE A 180 32.00 6.79 24.25
N GLY A 181 32.12 8.11 24.25
CA GLY A 181 33.37 8.87 24.28
C GLY A 181 33.46 9.81 25.48
N GLU A 182 34.48 10.67 25.53
CA GLU A 182 34.79 11.57 26.63
C GLU A 182 33.63 12.47 27.07
N SER A 183 32.77 12.86 26.14
CA SER A 183 31.63 13.75 26.38
C SER A 183 30.33 13.20 25.81
N SER A 184 30.30 11.95 25.35
CA SER A 184 29.15 11.32 24.72
C SER A 184 28.53 10.21 25.56
N GLN A 185 27.22 10.12 25.48
CA GLN A 185 26.42 9.06 26.05
C GLN A 185 25.76 8.28 24.92
N ALA A 186 25.66 6.96 25.08
CA ALA A 186 24.82 6.17 24.18
C ALA A 186 23.45 5.96 24.83
N THR A 187 22.40 6.05 24.06
CA THR A 187 21.03 5.86 24.50
C THR A 187 20.30 4.91 23.57
N PHE A 188 19.66 3.89 24.14
CA PHE A 188 18.73 3.01 23.41
C PHE A 188 17.33 3.20 23.99
N LYS A 189 16.33 3.38 23.12
CA LYS A 189 14.95 3.61 23.52
C LYS A 189 13.99 2.67 22.80
N PHE A 190 12.98 2.22 23.55
CA PHE A 190 11.88 1.41 23.10
C PHE A 190 10.58 2.04 23.63
N GLY A 191 9.85 2.72 22.77
CA GLY A 191 8.60 3.40 23.12
C GLY A 191 7.39 2.72 22.49
N LEU A 192 6.31 2.50 23.26
CA LEU A 192 5.04 2.01 22.74
C LEU A 192 4.06 3.18 22.56
N VAL A 193 3.57 3.35 21.33
CA VAL A 193 2.56 4.34 21.00
C VAL A 193 1.27 3.63 20.61
N LYS A 194 0.31 3.62 21.53
CA LYS A 194 -1.03 3.03 21.31
C LYS A 194 -1.91 3.96 20.51
N ASN A 195 -2.83 3.38 19.73
CA ASN A 195 -3.74 4.12 18.87
C ASN A 195 -3.00 5.09 17.93
N TYR A 196 -1.92 4.61 17.30
CA TYR A 196 -1.03 5.44 16.49
C TYR A 196 -1.75 6.13 15.33
N TYR A 197 -2.49 5.36 14.51
CA TYR A 197 -3.28 5.91 13.41
C TYR A 197 -4.50 6.66 13.92
N LYS A 198 -5.22 6.09 14.88
CA LYS A 198 -6.45 6.66 15.43
C LYS A 198 -6.22 8.08 15.97
N ASN A 199 -5.15 8.29 16.72
CA ASN A 199 -4.88 9.59 17.35
C ASN A 199 -4.24 10.62 16.40
N ARG A 200 -3.66 10.19 15.26
CA ARG A 200 -2.90 11.08 14.36
C ARG A 200 -3.58 11.34 13.03
N TYR A 201 -4.19 10.33 12.42
CA TYR A 201 -4.56 10.38 11.01
C TYR A 201 -5.97 9.89 10.72
N VAL A 202 -6.40 8.82 11.38
CA VAL A 202 -7.63 8.10 11.05
C VAL A 202 -8.45 7.89 12.33
N PRO A 203 -9.24 8.88 12.80
CA PRO A 203 -9.99 8.80 14.08
C PRO A 203 -10.90 7.59 14.19
N TYR A 204 -11.40 7.08 13.06
CA TYR A 204 -12.24 5.89 12.96
C TYR A 204 -11.45 4.64 12.53
N TYR A 205 -10.13 4.61 12.81
CA TYR A 205 -9.26 3.53 12.39
C TYR A 205 -9.81 2.15 12.77
N LYS A 206 -9.83 1.29 11.77
CA LYS A 206 -9.89 -0.17 11.89
C LYS A 206 -8.89 -0.77 10.93
N PRO A 207 -8.25 -1.88 11.25
CA PRO A 207 -7.39 -2.57 10.31
C PRO A 207 -8.18 -3.03 9.09
N LEU A 208 -7.56 -2.94 7.92
CA LEU A 208 -8.19 -3.34 6.66
C LEU A 208 -8.71 -4.79 6.72
N ASN A 209 -10.00 -4.97 6.46
CA ASN A 209 -10.61 -6.29 6.37
C ASN A 209 -10.30 -6.95 5.01
N ARG A 210 -9.34 -7.86 5.00
CA ARG A 210 -8.95 -8.61 3.79
C ARG A 210 -9.90 -9.76 3.43
N LYS A 211 -10.95 -10.02 4.20
CA LYS A 211 -11.89 -11.12 3.93
C LYS A 211 -12.62 -10.92 2.60
N ASN A 212 -13.10 -9.71 2.32
CA ASN A 212 -13.80 -9.38 1.08
C ASN A 212 -12.86 -9.00 -0.06
N CYS A 213 -11.69 -8.48 0.30
CA CYS A 213 -10.64 -8.03 -0.61
C CYS A 213 -9.31 -8.68 -0.24
N PRO A 214 -9.11 -9.99 -0.47
CA PRO A 214 -7.84 -10.66 -0.18
C PRO A 214 -6.69 -10.08 -0.98
N LYS A 215 -6.99 -9.47 -2.13
CA LYS A 215 -6.11 -8.66 -2.96
C LYS A 215 -6.78 -7.33 -3.26
N THR A 216 -5.99 -6.32 -3.62
CA THR A 216 -6.52 -5.06 -4.15
C THR A 216 -7.27 -5.35 -5.46
N PRO A 217 -8.55 -4.96 -5.59
CA PRO A 217 -9.34 -5.23 -6.78
C PRO A 217 -8.89 -4.46 -8.01
N THR A 218 -9.33 -4.96 -9.14
CA THR A 218 -9.10 -4.38 -10.47
C THR A 218 -10.42 -4.32 -11.22
N GLY A 219 -10.56 -3.37 -12.12
CA GLY A 219 -11.82 -3.28 -12.85
C GLY A 219 -11.85 -2.25 -13.97
N TRP A 220 -13.04 -2.06 -14.49
CA TRP A 220 -13.38 -1.01 -15.44
C TRP A 220 -14.67 -0.32 -14.99
N MET A 221 -14.80 0.99 -15.27
CA MET A 221 -16.03 1.74 -14.99
C MET A 221 -16.41 2.66 -16.16
N SER A 222 -17.72 2.85 -16.36
CA SER A 222 -18.27 3.54 -17.52
C SER A 222 -18.16 5.07 -17.45
N TRP A 223 -17.94 5.67 -16.27
CA TRP A 223 -18.02 7.13 -16.07
C TRP A 223 -17.13 7.93 -17.01
N ASN A 224 -15.84 7.65 -17.03
CA ASN A 224 -14.86 8.47 -17.76
C ASN A 224 -14.98 8.41 -19.29
N THR A 225 -15.73 7.46 -19.80
CA THR A 225 -15.95 7.29 -21.25
C THR A 225 -17.34 7.70 -21.70
N TYR A 226 -18.37 7.35 -20.94
CA TYR A 226 -19.77 7.51 -21.36
C TYR A 226 -20.54 8.52 -20.51
N PHE A 227 -20.04 8.90 -19.34
CA PHE A 227 -20.69 9.76 -18.35
C PHE A 227 -22.12 9.28 -18.03
N ASP A 228 -23.10 10.15 -18.23
CA ASP A 228 -24.52 9.89 -18.01
C ASP A 228 -25.23 9.23 -19.22
N LYS A 229 -24.48 8.80 -20.24
CA LYS A 229 -25.00 8.26 -21.51
C LYS A 229 -24.76 6.78 -21.72
N ALA A 230 -24.06 6.10 -20.80
CA ALA A 230 -23.79 4.68 -20.92
C ALA A 230 -25.09 3.87 -20.98
N THR A 231 -25.19 2.98 -21.96
CA THR A 231 -26.28 2.01 -22.06
C THR A 231 -25.86 0.64 -21.56
N ALA A 232 -26.82 -0.27 -21.37
CA ALA A 232 -26.52 -1.67 -21.08
C ALA A 232 -25.65 -2.28 -22.19
N GLU A 233 -25.95 -1.99 -23.47
CA GLU A 233 -25.19 -2.50 -24.60
C GLU A 233 -23.78 -1.94 -24.65
N ASP A 234 -23.56 -0.65 -24.39
CA ASP A 234 -22.22 -0.06 -24.30
C ASP A 234 -21.37 -0.78 -23.24
N ASN A 235 -21.95 -0.98 -22.04
CA ASN A 235 -21.27 -1.68 -20.95
C ASN A 235 -20.90 -3.12 -21.31
N LEU A 236 -21.82 -3.84 -21.98
CA LEU A 236 -21.56 -5.21 -22.40
C LEU A 236 -20.57 -5.31 -23.57
N ALA A 237 -20.59 -4.33 -24.48
CA ALA A 237 -19.62 -4.26 -25.57
C ALA A 237 -18.19 -4.08 -25.06
N GLU A 238 -18.00 -3.12 -24.13
CA GLU A 238 -16.71 -2.92 -23.45
C GLU A 238 -16.30 -4.14 -22.63
N ALA A 239 -17.25 -4.79 -21.90
CA ALA A 239 -16.98 -5.99 -21.12
C ALA A 239 -16.49 -7.16 -21.97
N ARG A 240 -17.01 -7.36 -23.19
CA ARG A 240 -16.50 -8.38 -24.13
C ARG A 240 -15.05 -8.11 -24.55
N ILE A 241 -14.68 -6.84 -24.75
CA ILE A 241 -13.29 -6.46 -25.03
C ILE A 241 -12.41 -6.72 -23.78
N GLY A 242 -12.90 -6.27 -22.61
CA GLY A 242 -12.24 -6.53 -21.33
C GLY A 242 -12.02 -8.00 -21.05
N GLN A 243 -12.99 -8.87 -21.36
CA GLN A 243 -12.87 -10.32 -21.26
C GLN A 243 -11.71 -10.88 -22.10
N LYS A 244 -11.52 -10.35 -23.29
CA LYS A 244 -10.45 -10.81 -24.18
C LYS A 244 -9.07 -10.28 -23.79
N PHE A 245 -8.96 -9.00 -23.42
CA PHE A 245 -7.68 -8.31 -23.31
C PHE A 245 -7.23 -8.01 -21.88
N LEU A 246 -8.15 -7.90 -20.90
CA LEU A 246 -7.83 -7.52 -19.53
C LEU A 246 -8.07 -8.64 -18.52
N GLN A 247 -9.12 -9.42 -18.67
CA GLN A 247 -9.45 -10.52 -17.74
C GLN A 247 -8.33 -11.56 -17.62
N PRO A 248 -7.65 -11.99 -18.73
CA PRO A 248 -6.53 -12.93 -18.64
C PRO A 248 -5.35 -12.42 -17.81
N PHE A 249 -5.28 -11.09 -17.60
CA PHE A 249 -4.28 -10.42 -16.79
C PHE A 249 -4.72 -10.17 -15.35
N GLY A 250 -6.01 -10.39 -15.03
CA GLY A 250 -6.54 -10.27 -13.67
C GLY A 250 -7.53 -9.12 -13.46
N CYS A 251 -8.17 -8.59 -14.52
CA CYS A 251 -9.29 -7.67 -14.37
C CYS A 251 -10.53 -8.41 -13.86
N GLU A 252 -11.13 -7.96 -12.75
CA GLU A 252 -12.12 -8.71 -12.00
C GLU A 252 -13.51 -8.06 -11.97
N ILE A 253 -13.61 -6.73 -11.91
CA ILE A 253 -14.84 -5.99 -11.65
C ILE A 253 -15.26 -5.21 -12.89
N TRP A 254 -16.57 -5.20 -13.16
CA TRP A 254 -17.18 -4.34 -14.16
C TRP A 254 -18.23 -3.45 -13.50
N SER A 255 -17.95 -2.14 -13.37
CA SER A 255 -18.75 -1.19 -12.59
C SER A 255 -19.60 -0.30 -13.50
N ILE A 256 -20.90 -0.25 -13.20
CA ILE A 256 -21.90 0.51 -13.95
C ILE A 256 -22.16 1.83 -13.24
N GLU A 257 -22.15 2.91 -14.01
CA GLU A 257 -22.44 4.25 -13.52
C GLU A 257 -23.67 4.85 -14.23
N SER A 258 -24.28 5.87 -13.63
CA SER A 258 -25.35 6.69 -14.22
C SER A 258 -26.54 5.89 -14.78
N TRP A 259 -26.91 4.84 -14.09
CA TRP A 259 -27.99 3.92 -14.46
C TRP A 259 -29.39 4.38 -14.00
N GLN A 260 -29.45 5.37 -13.08
CA GLN A 260 -30.70 5.80 -12.46
C GLN A 260 -31.55 6.61 -13.43
N GLY A 261 -32.86 6.60 -13.19
CA GLY A 261 -33.78 7.59 -13.72
C GLY A 261 -33.35 9.01 -13.35
N ASN A 262 -33.69 9.97 -14.15
CA ASN A 262 -33.36 11.36 -13.88
C ASN A 262 -34.49 12.32 -14.25
N SER A 263 -34.41 13.54 -13.71
CA SER A 263 -35.33 14.64 -14.04
C SER A 263 -34.59 15.68 -14.87
N ASP A 264 -35.00 15.86 -16.13
CA ASP A 264 -34.37 16.83 -17.07
C ASP A 264 -34.62 18.30 -16.68
N LYS A 265 -35.48 18.54 -15.68
CA LYS A 265 -35.91 19.89 -15.27
C LYS A 265 -35.07 20.48 -14.12
N LEU A 266 -34.14 19.74 -13.53
CA LEU A 266 -33.42 20.19 -12.35
C LEU A 266 -31.99 20.65 -12.71
N PRO A 267 -31.54 21.80 -12.14
CA PRO A 267 -30.19 22.33 -12.41
C PRO A 267 -29.06 21.63 -11.60
N VAL A 268 -29.41 20.92 -10.54
CA VAL A 268 -28.51 20.16 -9.65
C VAL A 268 -28.74 18.67 -9.89
N SER A 269 -28.03 17.77 -9.22
CA SER A 269 -28.18 16.34 -9.48
C SER A 269 -29.65 15.94 -9.68
N LYS A 270 -29.94 15.48 -10.88
CA LYS A 270 -31.28 15.15 -11.38
C LYS A 270 -31.63 13.68 -11.20
N PHE A 271 -30.70 12.90 -10.68
CA PHE A 271 -30.83 11.46 -10.54
C PHE A 271 -31.80 11.07 -9.41
N HIS A 272 -32.52 9.98 -9.62
CA HIS A 272 -33.44 9.37 -8.67
C HIS A 272 -32.72 8.36 -7.79
N HIS A 273 -31.88 8.86 -6.86
CA HIS A 273 -30.95 8.01 -6.09
C HIS A 273 -31.63 7.17 -5.01
N LEU A 274 -32.76 7.65 -4.45
CA LEU A 274 -33.37 7.02 -3.28
C LEU A 274 -34.45 5.99 -3.60
N ASP A 275 -34.96 5.95 -4.82
CA ASP A 275 -36.04 5.04 -5.21
C ASP A 275 -35.54 3.86 -6.08
N LEU A 276 -34.28 3.84 -6.46
CA LEU A 276 -33.69 2.85 -7.37
C LEU A 276 -34.46 2.77 -8.70
N GLU A 277 -35.01 3.89 -9.14
CA GLU A 277 -35.63 3.99 -10.46
C GLU A 277 -34.57 3.88 -11.54
N VAL A 278 -34.74 2.90 -12.42
CA VAL A 278 -33.81 2.61 -13.51
C VAL A 278 -34.18 3.47 -14.72
N ASN A 279 -33.17 3.98 -15.43
CA ASN A 279 -33.38 4.60 -16.71
C ASN A 279 -33.70 3.54 -17.79
N GLU A 280 -34.97 3.29 -18.02
CA GLU A 280 -35.44 2.24 -18.93
C GLU A 280 -34.98 2.42 -20.38
N LYS A 281 -34.68 3.64 -20.83
CA LYS A 281 -34.15 3.88 -22.18
C LYS A 281 -32.72 3.37 -22.32
N GLN A 282 -31.92 3.50 -21.29
CA GLN A 282 -30.52 3.07 -21.29
C GLN A 282 -30.36 1.61 -20.83
N PHE A 283 -31.25 1.16 -19.93
CA PHE A 283 -31.21 -0.16 -19.30
C PHE A 283 -32.58 -0.87 -19.37
N PRO A 284 -33.06 -1.19 -20.57
CA PRO A 284 -34.44 -1.69 -20.80
C PRO A 284 -34.78 -2.99 -20.08
N ASP A 285 -33.77 -3.87 -19.89
CA ASP A 285 -33.97 -5.15 -19.21
C ASP A 285 -33.70 -5.06 -17.68
N GLY A 286 -33.39 -3.88 -17.19
CA GLY A 286 -33.11 -3.58 -15.78
C GLY A 286 -31.76 -4.05 -15.29
N MET A 287 -31.42 -3.64 -14.06
CA MET A 287 -30.09 -3.80 -13.49
C MET A 287 -29.76 -5.24 -13.08
N ALA A 288 -30.76 -6.04 -12.70
CA ALA A 288 -30.56 -7.46 -12.35
C ALA A 288 -30.10 -8.30 -13.55
N LYS A 289 -30.70 -8.05 -14.73
CA LYS A 289 -30.31 -8.73 -15.97
C LYS A 289 -28.88 -8.34 -16.37
N LEU A 290 -28.56 -7.06 -16.32
CA LEU A 290 -27.22 -6.56 -16.64
C LEU A 290 -26.15 -7.17 -15.71
N ALA A 291 -26.39 -7.24 -14.42
CA ALA A 291 -25.49 -7.88 -13.46
C ALA A 291 -25.25 -9.37 -13.79
N LYS A 292 -26.33 -10.09 -14.19
CA LYS A 292 -26.25 -11.48 -14.62
C LYS A 292 -25.40 -11.62 -15.88
N ASP A 293 -25.56 -10.74 -16.87
CA ASP A 293 -24.84 -10.79 -18.14
C ASP A 293 -23.34 -10.47 -17.94
N ILE A 294 -23.02 -9.47 -17.10
CA ILE A 294 -21.64 -9.16 -16.69
C ILE A 294 -20.99 -10.40 -16.04
N ARG A 295 -21.72 -11.07 -15.14
CA ARG A 295 -21.22 -12.29 -14.49
C ARG A 295 -21.01 -13.43 -15.47
N ALA A 296 -21.85 -13.56 -16.49
CA ALA A 296 -21.69 -14.55 -17.55
C ALA A 296 -20.42 -14.31 -18.39
N LEU A 297 -19.92 -13.06 -18.46
CA LEU A 297 -18.62 -12.72 -19.04
C LEU A 297 -17.44 -12.96 -18.09
N GLY A 298 -17.70 -13.44 -16.86
CA GLY A 298 -16.67 -13.77 -15.87
C GLY A 298 -16.22 -12.59 -15.00
N PHE A 299 -16.95 -11.48 -15.00
CA PHE A 299 -16.68 -10.34 -14.13
C PHE A 299 -17.62 -10.30 -12.92
N ARG A 300 -17.15 -9.70 -11.84
CA ARG A 300 -17.99 -9.32 -10.70
C ARG A 300 -18.70 -8.00 -11.01
N PRO A 301 -20.05 -7.93 -10.91
CA PRO A 301 -20.75 -6.70 -11.24
C PRO A 301 -20.59 -5.65 -10.13
N GLY A 302 -20.25 -4.43 -10.53
CA GLY A 302 -20.16 -3.24 -9.67
C GLY A 302 -21.23 -2.22 -10.02
N ILE A 303 -21.60 -1.37 -9.04
CA ILE A 303 -22.60 -0.32 -9.21
C ILE A 303 -22.23 0.95 -8.43
N TRP A 304 -22.47 2.10 -9.04
CA TRP A 304 -22.36 3.41 -8.41
C TRP A 304 -23.72 3.88 -7.87
N ILE A 305 -23.74 4.40 -6.65
CA ILE A 305 -24.95 4.95 -6.01
C ILE A 305 -24.55 6.17 -5.18
N SER A 306 -25.43 7.19 -5.14
CA SER A 306 -25.27 8.39 -4.31
C SER A 306 -26.53 8.66 -3.48
N PRO A 307 -26.69 8.07 -2.28
CA PRO A 307 -27.96 7.90 -1.61
C PRO A 307 -28.35 9.02 -0.62
N TYR A 308 -27.76 10.20 -0.73
CA TYR A 308 -27.98 11.30 0.23
C TYR A 308 -29.09 12.27 -0.13
N GLY A 309 -29.70 12.08 -1.27
CA GLY A 309 -30.77 12.94 -1.75
C GLY A 309 -31.40 12.41 -3.02
N THR A 310 -32.36 13.13 -3.57
CA THR A 310 -33.01 12.78 -4.83
C THR A 310 -33.44 14.02 -5.61
N GLY A 311 -33.56 13.86 -6.92
CA GLY A 311 -34.20 14.80 -7.81
C GLY A 311 -35.67 14.45 -8.08
N ASN A 312 -36.17 13.34 -7.55
CA ASN A 312 -37.54 12.87 -7.80
C ASN A 312 -38.58 13.62 -6.91
N THR A 313 -39.29 14.54 -7.54
CA THR A 313 -40.31 15.34 -6.85
C THR A 313 -41.50 14.50 -6.32
N GLN A 314 -41.88 13.43 -7.04
CA GLN A 314 -42.98 12.57 -6.60
C GLN A 314 -42.57 11.78 -5.35
N PHE A 315 -41.34 11.28 -5.31
CA PHE A 315 -40.82 10.61 -4.12
C PHE A 315 -40.72 11.57 -2.94
N TYR A 316 -40.24 12.80 -3.16
CA TYR A 316 -40.18 13.84 -2.14
C TYR A 316 -41.57 14.16 -1.57
N GLU A 317 -42.55 14.43 -2.42
CA GLU A 317 -43.92 14.78 -1.97
C GLU A 317 -44.54 13.68 -1.10
N LYS A 318 -44.25 12.41 -1.41
CA LYS A 318 -44.74 11.27 -0.64
C LYS A 318 -44.05 11.11 0.72
N HIS A 319 -42.82 11.62 0.85
CA HIS A 319 -41.95 11.41 2.01
C HIS A 319 -41.36 12.73 2.53
N LYS A 320 -42.11 13.83 2.51
CA LYS A 320 -41.59 15.17 2.87
C LYS A 320 -40.88 15.23 4.21
N ASP A 321 -41.35 14.49 5.19
CA ASP A 321 -40.78 14.41 6.53
C ASP A 321 -39.42 13.70 6.63
N TRP A 322 -38.94 13.09 5.54
CA TRP A 322 -37.62 12.49 5.43
C TRP A 322 -36.52 13.48 5.03
N PHE A 323 -36.93 14.68 4.57
CA PHE A 323 -36.02 15.63 3.94
C PHE A 323 -35.81 16.89 4.79
N LEU A 324 -34.66 17.50 4.65
CA LEU A 324 -34.28 18.73 5.31
C LEU A 324 -34.95 19.94 4.66
N HIS A 325 -35.43 20.86 5.51
CA HIS A 325 -35.98 22.13 5.09
C HIS A 325 -35.32 23.30 5.82
N ASP A 326 -35.19 24.44 5.14
CA ASP A 326 -34.72 25.69 5.73
C ASP A 326 -35.80 26.35 6.65
N SER A 327 -35.51 27.55 7.15
CA SER A 327 -36.46 28.32 8.00
C SER A 327 -37.74 28.69 7.28
N ASP A 328 -37.73 28.78 5.97
CA ASP A 328 -38.89 29.17 5.15
C ASP A 328 -39.67 27.93 4.66
N GLY A 329 -39.26 26.73 5.08
CA GLY A 329 -39.87 25.47 4.67
C GLY A 329 -39.48 25.02 3.26
N LYS A 330 -38.43 25.60 2.68
CA LYS A 330 -37.88 25.21 1.37
C LYS A 330 -36.93 24.02 1.54
N PRO A 331 -36.91 23.06 0.60
CA PRO A 331 -35.99 21.95 0.64
C PRO A 331 -34.53 22.41 0.65
N ILE A 332 -33.69 21.76 1.45
CA ILE A 332 -32.24 21.94 1.43
C ILE A 332 -31.65 21.00 0.36
N TRP A 333 -30.96 21.61 -0.59
CA TRP A 333 -30.28 20.85 -1.64
C TRP A 333 -28.87 20.45 -1.27
N SER A 334 -28.40 19.39 -1.85
CA SER A 334 -27.02 18.95 -1.81
C SER A 334 -26.51 18.62 -3.22
N TRP A 335 -25.25 18.25 -3.35
CA TRP A 335 -24.74 17.72 -4.61
C TRP A 335 -25.57 16.51 -5.12
N ASN A 336 -26.16 15.75 -4.21
CA ASN A 336 -26.93 14.53 -4.48
C ASN A 336 -28.36 14.78 -4.99
N GLY A 337 -28.84 16.00 -4.98
CA GLY A 337 -30.17 16.33 -5.47
C GLY A 337 -30.83 17.52 -4.78
N LEU A 338 -32.00 17.88 -5.30
CA LEU A 338 -32.77 19.02 -4.78
C LEU A 338 -33.30 18.77 -3.36
N TYR A 339 -33.52 17.50 -3.02
CA TYR A 339 -34.10 17.08 -1.75
C TYR A 339 -33.07 16.24 -0.99
N THR A 340 -32.50 16.81 0.08
CA THR A 340 -31.47 16.17 0.91
C THR A 340 -32.12 15.50 2.12
N ILE A 341 -31.74 14.25 2.39
CA ILE A 341 -32.29 13.48 3.53
C ILE A 341 -31.85 14.05 4.89
N ASP A 342 -32.73 13.89 5.89
CA ASP A 342 -32.39 13.99 7.31
C ASP A 342 -31.91 12.62 7.81
N PRO A 343 -30.60 12.44 8.10
CA PRO A 343 -30.08 11.15 8.54
C PRO A 343 -30.48 10.77 9.97
N THR A 344 -31.17 11.66 10.69
CA THR A 344 -31.65 11.39 12.07
C THR A 344 -33.07 10.80 12.09
N VAL A 345 -33.68 10.64 10.92
CA VAL A 345 -35.00 9.99 10.76
C VAL A 345 -34.77 8.47 10.61
N PRO A 346 -35.25 7.62 11.54
CA PRO A 346 -35.02 6.19 11.50
C PRO A 346 -35.50 5.51 10.21
N GLU A 347 -36.67 5.93 9.71
CA GLU A 347 -37.31 5.38 8.51
C GLU A 347 -36.44 5.61 7.25
N VAL A 348 -35.67 6.72 7.20
CA VAL A 348 -34.71 7.02 6.15
C VAL A 348 -33.60 6.00 6.16
N LEU A 349 -33.05 5.70 7.33
CA LEU A 349 -31.95 4.73 7.47
C LEU A 349 -32.41 3.30 7.10
N GLU A 350 -33.61 2.91 7.52
CA GLU A 350 -34.23 1.63 7.12
C GLU A 350 -34.45 1.56 5.61
N HIS A 351 -34.94 2.64 5.01
CA HIS A 351 -35.14 2.71 3.57
C HIS A 351 -33.80 2.55 2.81
N ILE A 352 -32.76 3.26 3.21
CA ILE A 352 -31.42 3.16 2.66
C ILE A 352 -30.91 1.73 2.78
N GLU A 353 -31.06 1.10 3.94
CA GLU A 353 -30.64 -0.30 4.12
C GLU A 353 -31.37 -1.25 3.16
N LYS A 354 -32.70 -1.10 3.00
CA LYS A 354 -33.50 -1.90 2.05
C LYS A 354 -33.07 -1.66 0.61
N LEU A 355 -32.77 -0.43 0.24
CA LEU A 355 -32.29 -0.01 -1.07
C LEU A 355 -30.98 -0.74 -1.43
N PHE A 356 -29.98 -0.67 -0.55
CA PHE A 356 -28.70 -1.37 -0.77
C PHE A 356 -28.85 -2.89 -0.73
N ARG A 357 -29.74 -3.41 0.12
CA ARG A 357 -30.04 -4.86 0.15
C ARG A 357 -30.65 -5.32 -1.17
N LYS A 358 -31.55 -4.55 -1.78
CA LYS A 358 -32.10 -4.82 -3.11
C LYS A 358 -31.00 -4.89 -4.17
N ALA A 359 -30.14 -3.87 -4.24
CA ALA A 359 -29.03 -3.85 -5.21
C ALA A 359 -28.04 -5.02 -4.99
N SER A 360 -27.72 -5.33 -3.72
CA SER A 360 -26.79 -6.40 -3.35
C SER A 360 -27.36 -7.80 -3.55
N ARG A 361 -28.61 -8.07 -3.12
CA ARG A 361 -29.16 -9.43 -3.04
C ARG A 361 -30.10 -9.77 -4.18
N GLU A 362 -30.97 -8.82 -4.59
CA GLU A 362 -31.92 -9.10 -5.66
C GLU A 362 -31.30 -8.85 -7.04
N TRP A 363 -30.56 -7.74 -7.21
CA TRP A 363 -29.87 -7.45 -8.46
C TRP A 363 -28.53 -8.20 -8.57
N GLY A 364 -27.90 -8.53 -7.42
CA GLY A 364 -26.67 -9.33 -7.37
C GLY A 364 -25.39 -8.56 -7.58
N TYR A 365 -25.34 -7.26 -7.33
CA TYR A 365 -24.10 -6.48 -7.37
C TYR A 365 -23.18 -6.84 -6.19
N GLU A 366 -21.87 -6.77 -6.43
CA GLU A 366 -20.83 -7.21 -5.49
C GLU A 366 -19.84 -6.11 -5.10
N PHE A 367 -19.74 -5.07 -5.91
CA PHE A 367 -18.92 -3.89 -5.67
C PHE A 367 -19.81 -2.64 -5.67
N PHE A 368 -19.70 -1.82 -4.62
CA PHE A 368 -20.51 -0.63 -4.41
C PHE A 368 -19.61 0.59 -4.30
N LYS A 369 -19.63 1.45 -5.32
CA LYS A 369 -19.04 2.79 -5.28
C LYS A 369 -20.11 3.75 -4.79
N ILE A 370 -19.92 4.29 -3.57
CA ILE A 370 -20.88 5.22 -2.97
C ILE A 370 -20.31 6.62 -3.00
N ASP A 371 -21.04 7.54 -3.62
CA ASP A 371 -20.63 8.93 -3.84
C ASP A 371 -21.41 9.93 -2.99
N GLY A 372 -20.99 11.21 -3.03
CA GLY A 372 -21.61 12.29 -2.25
C GLY A 372 -21.18 12.32 -0.79
N MET A 373 -20.16 11.59 -0.41
CA MET A 373 -19.71 11.40 0.97
C MET A 373 -18.74 12.48 1.45
N SER A 374 -17.92 13.03 0.58
CA SER A 374 -16.73 13.82 0.93
C SER A 374 -17.00 15.04 1.82
N GLY A 375 -16.13 15.23 2.82
CA GLY A 375 -16.04 16.48 3.58
C GLY A 375 -15.32 17.63 2.84
N ARG A 376 -14.77 17.39 1.65
CA ARG A 376 -14.01 18.41 0.88
C ARG A 376 -14.89 19.43 0.18
N ASN A 377 -16.13 19.06 -0.16
CA ASN A 377 -17.09 19.94 -0.82
C ASN A 377 -18.23 20.28 0.12
N LYS A 378 -18.51 21.58 0.29
CA LYS A 378 -19.54 22.11 1.19
C LYS A 378 -20.96 21.60 0.89
N SER A 379 -21.23 21.12 -0.32
CA SER A 379 -22.51 20.53 -0.73
C SER A 379 -22.60 19.02 -0.54
N TYR A 380 -21.52 18.34 -0.15
CA TYR A 380 -21.51 16.93 0.15
C TYR A 380 -21.90 16.66 1.60
N CYS A 381 -22.56 15.55 1.85
CA CYS A 381 -23.28 15.33 3.13
C CYS A 381 -22.35 15.19 4.34
N ALA A 382 -21.14 14.65 4.22
CA ALA A 382 -20.18 14.64 5.32
C ALA A 382 -19.87 16.05 5.84
N HIS A 383 -19.76 17.04 4.94
CA HIS A 383 -19.55 18.44 5.32
C HIS A 383 -20.85 19.17 5.65
N LEU A 384 -21.90 18.91 4.85
CA LEU A 384 -23.20 19.58 5.01
C LEU A 384 -23.78 19.33 6.40
N TYR A 385 -23.73 18.10 6.88
CA TYR A 385 -24.29 17.69 8.18
C TYR A 385 -23.51 18.21 9.40
N GLU A 386 -22.29 18.69 9.22
CA GLU A 386 -21.49 19.34 10.28
C GLU A 386 -21.85 20.81 10.48
N ARG A 387 -22.55 21.43 9.54
CA ARG A 387 -22.91 22.86 9.60
C ARG A 387 -23.99 23.10 10.66
N PRO A 388 -23.76 24.05 11.61
CA PRO A 388 -24.72 24.30 12.71
C PRO A 388 -26.12 24.63 12.25
N GLU A 389 -26.28 25.42 11.17
CA GLU A 389 -27.57 25.79 10.60
C GLU A 389 -28.32 24.60 9.97
N ILE A 390 -27.61 23.58 9.50
CA ILE A 390 -28.19 22.35 8.98
C ILE A 390 -28.56 21.41 10.13
N ARG A 391 -27.66 21.27 11.11
CA ARG A 391 -27.92 20.46 12.31
C ARG A 391 -29.17 20.93 13.05
N ALA A 392 -29.39 22.22 13.14
CA ALA A 392 -30.60 22.80 13.73
C ALA A 392 -31.91 22.43 12.98
N ARG A 393 -31.83 21.84 11.79
CA ARG A 393 -32.96 21.39 10.98
C ARG A 393 -33.24 19.88 11.08
N PHE A 394 -32.33 19.13 11.71
CA PHE A 394 -32.55 17.70 11.95
C PHE A 394 -33.74 17.49 12.89
N LYS A 395 -34.48 16.40 12.71
CA LYS A 395 -35.47 15.95 13.71
C LYS A 395 -34.84 15.67 15.07
N ASN A 396 -33.58 15.22 15.08
CA ASN A 396 -32.78 15.10 16.29
C ASN A 396 -31.47 15.93 16.13
N PRO A 397 -31.50 17.24 16.47
CA PRO A 397 -30.32 18.12 16.35
C PRO A 397 -29.13 17.70 17.23
N ASP A 398 -29.39 16.99 18.32
CA ASP A 398 -28.36 16.52 19.28
C ASP A 398 -27.69 15.22 18.86
N CYS A 399 -28.05 14.66 17.71
CA CYS A 399 -27.40 13.46 17.18
C CYS A 399 -25.89 13.70 17.02
N PRO A 400 -25.00 12.94 17.70
CA PRO A 400 -23.57 13.26 17.71
C PRO A 400 -22.91 13.06 16.36
N ASN A 401 -23.26 12.01 15.62
CA ASN A 401 -22.62 11.61 14.37
C ASN A 401 -23.63 11.26 13.28
N PRO A 402 -24.41 12.22 12.74
CA PRO A 402 -25.49 11.95 11.79
C PRO A 402 -24.98 11.33 10.48
N PHE A 403 -23.80 11.74 10.00
CA PHE A 403 -23.21 11.15 8.81
C PHE A 403 -22.82 9.68 9.01
N GLU A 404 -22.29 9.30 10.16
CA GLU A 404 -21.94 7.91 10.47
C GLU A 404 -23.17 6.98 10.45
N LEU A 405 -24.36 7.47 10.81
CA LEU A 405 -25.58 6.67 10.76
C LEU A 405 -25.89 6.20 9.33
N THR A 406 -25.68 7.07 8.34
CA THR A 406 -25.85 6.71 6.92
C THR A 406 -24.84 5.66 6.48
N VAL A 407 -23.58 5.82 6.83
CA VAL A 407 -22.50 4.86 6.48
C VAL A 407 -22.76 3.48 7.07
N LYS A 408 -23.25 3.42 8.32
CA LYS A 408 -23.71 2.18 8.95
C LYS A 408 -24.88 1.54 8.20
N ALA A 409 -25.86 2.33 7.77
CA ALA A 409 -27.00 1.82 7.00
C ALA A 409 -26.55 1.26 5.64
N PHE A 410 -25.63 1.93 4.94
CA PHE A 410 -25.01 1.41 3.71
C PHE A 410 -24.40 0.04 3.94
N ARG A 411 -23.50 -0.07 4.93
CA ARG A 411 -22.81 -1.34 5.20
C ARG A 411 -23.80 -2.47 5.54
N ARG A 412 -24.83 -2.21 6.36
CA ARG A 412 -25.85 -3.22 6.69
C ARG A 412 -26.62 -3.68 5.44
N GLY A 413 -26.96 -2.75 4.55
CA GLY A 413 -27.68 -3.06 3.31
C GLY A 413 -26.79 -3.79 2.30
N ILE A 414 -25.56 -3.34 2.08
CA ILE A 414 -24.55 -3.98 1.22
C ILE A 414 -24.27 -5.41 1.71
N GLY A 415 -24.09 -5.58 3.02
CA GLY A 415 -23.68 -6.82 3.67
C GLY A 415 -22.16 -6.95 3.78
N ASP A 416 -21.69 -7.72 4.77
CA ASP A 416 -20.27 -7.85 5.10
C ASP A 416 -19.46 -8.69 4.10
N ASP A 417 -20.12 -9.29 3.12
CA ASP A 417 -19.53 -10.13 2.06
C ASP A 417 -19.38 -9.41 0.71
N ARG A 418 -19.59 -8.10 0.68
CA ARG A 418 -19.51 -7.24 -0.50
C ARG A 418 -18.47 -6.14 -0.31
N ILE A 419 -17.99 -5.59 -1.41
CA ILE A 419 -16.99 -4.54 -1.44
C ILE A 419 -17.66 -3.16 -1.41
N PHE A 420 -17.20 -2.30 -0.52
CA PHE A 420 -17.63 -0.92 -0.41
C PHE A 420 -16.45 0.02 -0.69
N LEU A 421 -16.56 0.83 -1.75
CA LEU A 421 -15.69 1.96 -2.06
C LEU A 421 -16.37 3.26 -1.66
N ALA A 422 -15.80 3.99 -0.71
CA ALA A 422 -16.20 5.35 -0.36
C ALA A 422 -15.62 6.33 -1.40
N CYS A 423 -16.43 6.67 -2.42
CA CYS A 423 -16.02 7.63 -3.44
C CYS A 423 -16.03 9.05 -2.88
N GLN A 424 -14.93 9.79 -3.10
CA GLN A 424 -14.69 11.10 -2.51
C GLN A 424 -14.79 11.15 -0.97
N GLY A 425 -14.83 10.01 -0.30
CA GLY A 425 -14.56 9.90 1.12
C GLY A 425 -13.11 10.29 1.40
N HIS A 426 -12.74 10.31 2.66
CA HIS A 426 -11.35 10.48 3.06
C HIS A 426 -11.04 9.61 4.26
N THR A 427 -9.77 9.37 4.50
CA THR A 427 -9.32 8.42 5.53
C THR A 427 -9.60 8.87 6.97
N SER A 428 -9.98 10.13 7.20
CA SER A 428 -10.29 10.67 8.52
C SER A 428 -11.78 10.62 8.90
N GLY A 429 -12.67 10.25 7.98
CA GLY A 429 -14.11 10.15 8.24
C GLY A 429 -14.54 8.77 8.73
N PRO A 430 -15.82 8.64 9.18
CA PRO A 430 -16.37 7.38 9.68
C PRO A 430 -16.39 6.25 8.64
N GLU A 431 -16.37 6.57 7.34
CA GLU A 431 -16.26 5.58 6.27
C GLU A 431 -15.03 4.68 6.40
N ALA A 432 -13.94 5.17 7.02
CA ALA A 432 -12.75 4.38 7.30
C ALA A 432 -13.02 3.14 8.19
N ALA A 433 -14.13 3.15 8.95
CA ALA A 433 -14.51 2.02 9.78
C ALA A 433 -15.42 1.00 9.07
N TYR A 434 -15.96 1.33 7.90
CA TYR A 434 -17.01 0.55 7.22
C TYR A 434 -16.71 0.20 5.78
N ALA A 435 -15.87 0.98 5.08
CA ALA A 435 -15.49 0.75 3.69
C ALA A 435 -14.15 0.02 3.61
N GLU A 436 -13.95 -0.80 2.58
CA GLU A 436 -12.66 -1.41 2.27
C GLU A 436 -11.75 -0.43 1.53
N MET A 437 -12.32 0.56 0.84
CA MET A 437 -11.59 1.47 -0.04
C MET A 437 -12.06 2.90 0.11
N ALA A 438 -11.15 3.85 -0.14
CA ALA A 438 -11.50 5.27 -0.24
C ALA A 438 -10.77 5.96 -1.39
N ARG A 439 -11.48 6.86 -2.06
CA ARG A 439 -10.91 7.78 -3.03
C ARG A 439 -9.89 8.71 -2.37
N THR A 440 -8.70 8.82 -2.96
CA THR A 440 -7.61 9.66 -2.41
C THR A 440 -7.70 11.12 -2.82
N GLY A 441 -8.43 11.42 -3.89
CA GLY A 441 -8.58 12.76 -4.44
C GLY A 441 -9.90 13.04 -5.13
N ALA A 442 -10.00 14.20 -5.77
CA ALA A 442 -11.09 14.55 -6.67
C ALA A 442 -11.01 13.75 -7.97
N ASP A 443 -12.09 13.80 -8.78
CA ASP A 443 -12.09 13.21 -10.10
C ASP A 443 -10.93 13.76 -10.95
N ILE A 444 -10.17 12.86 -11.58
CA ILE A 444 -9.00 13.26 -12.38
C ILE A 444 -9.40 13.91 -13.71
N VAL A 445 -10.58 13.64 -14.20
CA VAL A 445 -11.10 14.28 -15.40
C VAL A 445 -12.59 14.60 -15.26
N HIS A 446 -12.99 15.78 -15.72
CA HIS A 446 -14.41 16.14 -15.80
C HIS A 446 -15.05 15.61 -17.09
N PRO A 447 -16.37 15.40 -17.10
CA PRO A 447 -17.12 15.01 -18.27
C PRO A 447 -16.78 15.84 -19.52
N ASN A 448 -16.62 15.17 -20.66
CA ASN A 448 -16.36 15.79 -21.97
C ASN A 448 -15.07 16.64 -22.03
N LYS A 449 -14.11 16.38 -21.17
CA LYS A 449 -12.78 17.02 -21.25
C LYS A 449 -11.71 15.98 -21.61
N PRO A 450 -10.68 16.36 -22.38
CA PRO A 450 -9.54 15.50 -22.63
C PRO A 450 -8.75 15.28 -21.34
N VAL A 451 -8.10 14.13 -21.24
CA VAL A 451 -7.10 13.87 -20.20
C VAL A 451 -5.85 14.66 -20.52
N MET A 452 -5.30 15.37 -19.53
CA MET A 452 -4.13 16.25 -19.71
C MET A 452 -3.14 16.06 -18.57
N TRP A 453 -1.91 16.54 -18.76
CA TRP A 453 -0.85 16.46 -17.75
C TRP A 453 -1.28 16.93 -16.35
N LYS A 454 -2.03 18.01 -16.22
CA LYS A 454 -2.56 18.47 -14.93
C LYS A 454 -3.39 17.43 -14.19
N ASN A 455 -4.04 16.52 -14.91
CA ASN A 455 -4.83 15.43 -14.34
C ASN A 455 -3.90 14.35 -13.77
N VAL A 456 -2.81 14.04 -14.49
CA VAL A 456 -1.76 13.11 -14.03
C VAL A 456 -1.06 13.68 -12.77
N LEU A 457 -0.74 14.97 -12.76
CA LEU A 457 -0.18 15.65 -11.58
C LEU A 457 -1.12 15.57 -10.36
N LEU A 458 -2.42 15.79 -10.57
CA LEU A 458 -3.42 15.67 -9.50
C LEU A 458 -3.43 14.26 -8.92
N GLN A 459 -3.46 13.25 -9.80
CA GLN A 459 -3.44 11.83 -9.39
C GLN A 459 -2.17 11.48 -8.60
N GLY A 460 -1.00 11.91 -9.08
CA GLY A 460 0.27 11.71 -8.39
C GLY A 460 0.32 12.37 -7.01
N ARG A 461 -0.14 13.61 -6.91
CA ARG A 461 -0.19 14.36 -5.64
C ARG A 461 -1.12 13.68 -4.63
N CYS A 462 -2.32 13.28 -5.05
CA CYS A 462 -3.28 12.60 -4.18
C CYS A 462 -2.76 11.23 -3.74
N THR A 463 -2.10 10.50 -4.63
CA THR A 463 -1.42 9.24 -4.29
C THR A 463 -0.37 9.45 -3.21
N ILE A 464 0.61 10.33 -3.43
CA ILE A 464 1.70 10.59 -2.47
C ILE A 464 1.14 11.00 -1.10
N ASN A 465 0.13 11.88 -1.09
CA ASN A 465 -0.45 12.40 0.14
C ASN A 465 -1.19 11.34 0.96
N GLN A 466 -1.86 10.37 0.33
CA GLN A 466 -2.74 9.42 1.02
C GLN A 466 -2.17 8.00 1.10
N ILE A 467 -1.05 7.71 0.44
CA ILE A 467 -0.51 6.35 0.36
C ILE A 467 -0.17 5.74 1.72
N PHE A 468 0.15 6.57 2.72
CA PHE A 468 0.52 6.11 4.06
C PHE A 468 -0.57 5.27 4.75
N THR A 469 -1.82 5.33 4.29
CA THR A 469 -2.94 4.52 4.79
C THR A 469 -3.21 3.27 3.95
N HIS A 470 -2.61 3.19 2.74
CA HIS A 470 -2.90 2.13 1.78
C HIS A 470 -2.50 0.75 2.31
N ASN A 471 -3.40 -0.22 2.16
CA ASN A 471 -3.25 -1.59 2.65
C ASN A 471 -3.02 -1.74 4.16
N ILE A 472 -3.27 -0.69 4.94
CA ILE A 472 -3.21 -0.64 6.41
C ILE A 472 -4.60 -0.42 7.00
N SER A 473 -5.24 0.69 6.69
CA SER A 473 -6.61 1.00 7.10
C SER A 473 -7.61 0.86 5.94
N MET A 474 -7.22 1.25 4.75
CA MET A 474 -8.04 1.22 3.54
C MET A 474 -7.18 0.94 2.31
N ILE A 475 -7.80 0.43 1.24
CA ILE A 475 -7.21 0.41 -0.09
C ILE A 475 -7.39 1.79 -0.71
N ALA A 476 -6.30 2.43 -1.11
CA ALA A 476 -6.32 3.72 -1.77
C ALA A 476 -6.90 3.61 -3.19
N ASP A 477 -7.86 4.48 -3.52
CA ASP A 477 -8.41 4.64 -4.86
C ASP A 477 -7.90 5.94 -5.49
N PRO A 478 -6.93 5.88 -6.43
CA PRO A 478 -6.37 7.06 -7.08
C PRO A 478 -7.23 7.57 -8.24
N ASP A 479 -8.47 7.11 -8.39
CA ASP A 479 -9.29 7.20 -9.59
C ASP A 479 -8.79 6.29 -10.73
N THR A 480 -9.39 6.38 -11.90
CA THR A 480 -9.11 5.50 -13.03
C THR A 480 -7.75 5.75 -13.68
N VAL A 481 -7.17 4.71 -14.25
CA VAL A 481 -6.08 4.83 -15.22
C VAL A 481 -6.69 5.21 -16.55
N LEU A 482 -6.31 6.39 -17.08
CA LEU A 482 -6.71 6.89 -18.38
C LEU A 482 -5.48 7.14 -19.21
N VAL A 483 -5.36 6.43 -20.33
CA VAL A 483 -4.19 6.53 -21.23
C VAL A 483 -4.51 7.14 -22.59
N ARG A 484 -5.82 7.32 -22.90
CA ARG A 484 -6.24 8.07 -24.10
C ARG A 484 -5.76 9.53 -24.02
N ASP A 485 -5.67 10.21 -25.13
CA ASP A 485 -5.34 11.63 -25.28
C ASP A 485 -3.93 12.03 -24.78
N LEU A 486 -3.31 11.28 -23.90
CA LEU A 486 -2.00 11.60 -23.33
C LEU A 486 -0.85 11.29 -24.30
N PRO A 487 0.21 12.12 -24.35
CA PRO A 487 1.50 11.72 -24.90
C PRO A 487 2.01 10.44 -24.24
N LEU A 488 2.89 9.70 -24.95
CA LEU A 488 3.35 8.39 -24.49
C LEU A 488 4.00 8.43 -23.10
N GLU A 489 4.83 9.43 -22.82
CA GLU A 489 5.52 9.56 -21.53
C GLU A 489 4.53 9.85 -20.39
N GLU A 490 3.54 10.70 -20.62
CA GLU A 490 2.48 10.99 -19.64
C GLU A 490 1.59 9.76 -19.38
N ALA A 491 1.30 8.97 -20.43
CA ALA A 491 0.57 7.70 -20.29
C ALA A 491 1.37 6.68 -19.46
N ARG A 492 2.68 6.59 -19.65
CA ARG A 492 3.58 5.77 -18.79
C ARG A 492 3.57 6.25 -17.35
N THR A 493 3.56 7.56 -17.14
CA THR A 493 3.58 8.17 -15.81
C THR A 493 2.30 7.87 -15.02
N THR A 494 1.10 8.09 -15.61
CA THR A 494 -0.17 7.76 -14.93
C THR A 494 -0.27 6.25 -14.62
N THR A 495 0.15 5.40 -15.57
CA THR A 495 0.20 3.95 -15.38
C THR A 495 1.10 3.58 -14.19
N THR A 496 2.27 4.19 -14.06
CA THR A 496 3.22 3.93 -12.98
C THR A 496 2.72 4.44 -11.63
N ILE A 497 2.11 5.64 -11.58
CA ILE A 497 1.50 6.23 -10.38
C ILE A 497 0.51 5.27 -9.73
N VAL A 498 -0.31 4.59 -10.52
CA VAL A 498 -1.34 3.69 -10.01
C VAL A 498 -0.78 2.33 -9.66
N ALA A 499 0.01 1.74 -10.54
CA ALA A 499 0.41 0.34 -10.44
C ALA A 499 1.59 0.08 -9.51
N LEU A 500 2.57 0.99 -9.40
CA LEU A 500 3.75 0.77 -8.56
C LEU A 500 3.38 0.67 -7.07
N PRO A 501 2.51 1.54 -6.51
CA PRO A 501 2.07 1.42 -5.12
C PRO A 501 1.02 0.33 -4.88
N GLY A 502 0.56 -0.38 -5.91
CA GLY A 502 -0.45 -1.43 -5.78
C GLY A 502 -1.84 -0.93 -5.38
N GLN A 503 -2.22 0.28 -5.82
CA GLN A 503 -3.52 0.88 -5.52
C GLN A 503 -4.66 0.21 -6.29
N LEU A 504 -5.92 0.55 -5.94
CA LEU A 504 -7.09 0.18 -6.73
C LEU A 504 -6.85 0.54 -8.20
N THR A 505 -6.92 -0.44 -9.09
CA THR A 505 -6.62 -0.25 -10.50
C THR A 505 -7.89 -0.44 -11.32
N PHE A 506 -8.56 0.66 -11.60
CA PHE A 506 -9.71 0.70 -12.49
C PHE A 506 -9.38 1.46 -13.76
N PHE A 507 -9.91 0.99 -14.88
CA PHE A 507 -9.79 1.62 -16.20
C PHE A 507 -11.07 2.36 -16.53
N GLY A 508 -10.95 3.46 -17.27
CA GLY A 508 -12.09 4.27 -17.68
C GLY A 508 -12.02 4.67 -19.16
N ASP A 509 -11.08 4.13 -19.91
CA ASP A 509 -10.99 4.36 -21.36
C ASP A 509 -11.99 3.52 -22.13
N ARG A 510 -12.39 4.02 -23.32
CA ARG A 510 -13.11 3.23 -24.30
C ARG A 510 -12.16 2.22 -24.92
N LEU A 511 -12.25 0.96 -24.46
CA LEU A 511 -11.29 -0.09 -24.81
C LEU A 511 -11.23 -0.34 -26.32
N ALA A 512 -12.38 -0.22 -27.01
CA ALA A 512 -12.48 -0.38 -28.44
C ALA A 512 -11.63 0.64 -29.24
N ASN A 513 -11.29 1.79 -28.64
CA ASN A 513 -10.58 2.87 -29.30
C ASN A 513 -9.08 2.90 -28.95
N LEU A 514 -8.63 2.05 -28.05
CA LEU A 514 -7.21 2.00 -27.66
C LEU A 514 -6.38 1.29 -28.72
N ASP A 515 -5.24 1.90 -29.07
CA ASP A 515 -4.22 1.21 -29.85
C ASP A 515 -3.55 0.09 -29.03
N PRO A 516 -2.86 -0.86 -29.70
CA PRO A 516 -2.26 -2.01 -29.02
C PRO A 516 -1.22 -1.64 -27.95
N ALA A 517 -0.48 -0.53 -28.10
CA ALA A 517 0.52 -0.11 -27.15
C ALA A 517 -0.13 0.41 -25.86
N ARG A 518 -1.21 1.18 -25.98
CA ARG A 518 -1.99 1.66 -24.82
C ARG A 518 -2.75 0.53 -24.13
N MET A 519 -3.32 -0.42 -24.89
CA MET A 519 -3.90 -1.63 -24.31
C MET A 519 -2.86 -2.42 -23.52
N LYS A 520 -1.63 -2.57 -24.05
CA LYS A 520 -0.52 -3.21 -23.34
C LYS A 520 -0.17 -2.48 -22.05
N MET A 521 -0.20 -1.15 -22.00
CA MET A 521 0.02 -0.40 -20.75
C MET A 521 -1.01 -0.77 -19.67
N LEU A 522 -2.30 -0.90 -20.04
CA LEU A 522 -3.31 -1.35 -19.09
C LEU A 522 -3.03 -2.78 -18.60
N GLN A 523 -2.67 -3.69 -19.49
CA GLN A 523 -2.29 -5.08 -19.13
C GLN A 523 -1.09 -5.12 -18.18
N GLN A 524 -0.13 -4.21 -18.33
CA GLN A 524 1.08 -4.11 -17.50
C GLN A 524 0.82 -3.59 -16.08
N THR A 525 -0.40 -3.19 -15.75
CA THR A 525 -0.82 -2.87 -14.38
C THR A 525 -1.46 -4.06 -13.64
N LEU A 526 -1.64 -5.19 -14.31
CA LEU A 526 -2.41 -6.34 -13.86
C LEU A 526 -1.55 -7.60 -13.70
N PRO A 527 -1.80 -8.39 -12.64
CA PRO A 527 -2.65 -8.14 -11.48
C PRO A 527 -2.02 -7.10 -10.55
N VAL A 528 -2.81 -6.49 -9.67
CA VAL A 528 -2.28 -5.53 -8.72
C VAL A 528 -1.30 -6.19 -7.75
N ALA A 529 -0.17 -5.55 -7.52
CA ALA A 529 0.83 -5.98 -6.57
C ALA A 529 0.37 -5.71 -5.12
N ASP A 530 0.68 -6.60 -4.18
CA ASP A 530 0.38 -6.38 -2.76
C ASP A 530 1.48 -5.53 -2.12
N VAL A 531 1.34 -4.23 -2.28
CA VAL A 531 2.28 -3.21 -1.82
C VAL A 531 1.67 -2.44 -0.64
N ARG A 532 2.50 -2.06 0.31
CA ARG A 532 2.15 -1.17 1.42
C ARG A 532 3.21 -0.10 1.59
N PRO A 533 2.89 1.04 2.21
CA PRO A 533 3.89 2.04 2.56
C PRO A 533 4.84 1.53 3.64
N MET A 534 6.08 2.00 3.60
CA MET A 534 7.02 1.96 4.71
C MET A 534 7.01 3.27 5.49
N ASN A 535 6.63 4.36 4.85
CA ASN A 535 6.52 5.70 5.44
C ASN A 535 5.10 5.88 6.01
N LEU A 536 4.95 5.85 7.34
CA LEU A 536 3.66 5.97 8.01
C LEU A 536 3.28 7.44 8.32
N TYR A 537 3.49 8.32 7.37
CA TYR A 537 3.15 9.74 7.45
C TYR A 537 2.80 10.31 6.07
N PRO A 538 1.93 11.33 5.98
CA PRO A 538 1.56 11.93 4.71
C PRO A 538 2.67 12.82 4.16
N TYR A 539 2.78 12.88 2.82
CA TYR A 539 3.58 13.85 2.11
C TYR A 539 2.71 14.87 1.39
N PHE A 540 3.20 16.10 1.27
CA PHE A 540 2.51 17.19 0.59
C PHE A 540 3.22 17.63 -0.68
N ASP A 541 4.50 17.29 -0.82
CA ASP A 541 5.32 17.61 -1.98
C ASP A 541 5.29 16.48 -3.02
N MET A 542 5.55 16.83 -4.28
CA MET A 542 5.71 15.86 -5.36
C MET A 542 7.08 15.19 -5.26
N LEU A 543 7.12 13.99 -4.65
CA LEU A 543 8.36 13.23 -4.50
C LEU A 543 8.84 12.69 -5.84
N PRO A 544 10.07 13.03 -6.29
CA PRO A 544 10.56 12.64 -7.61
C PRO A 544 11.03 11.18 -7.67
N VAL A 545 11.24 10.54 -6.54
CA VAL A 545 11.73 9.15 -6.48
C VAL A 545 10.82 8.31 -5.61
N TRP A 546 10.37 7.17 -6.12
CA TRP A 546 9.63 6.18 -5.34
C TRP A 546 10.44 4.89 -5.32
N ASN A 547 10.73 4.37 -4.13
CA ASN A 547 11.50 3.16 -3.95
C ASN A 547 10.65 2.07 -3.31
N MET A 548 10.49 0.96 -3.98
CA MET A 548 9.82 -0.23 -3.45
C MET A 548 10.84 -1.32 -3.16
N ALA A 549 10.97 -1.70 -1.90
CA ALA A 549 11.71 -2.88 -1.50
C ALA A 549 10.88 -4.12 -1.78
N VAL A 550 11.43 -5.09 -2.51
CA VAL A 550 10.77 -6.34 -2.91
C VAL A 550 11.49 -7.53 -2.32
N LYS A 551 10.73 -8.46 -1.72
CA LYS A 551 11.22 -9.78 -1.33
C LYS A 551 10.47 -10.85 -2.10
N HIS A 552 11.17 -11.49 -3.02
CA HIS A 552 10.61 -12.53 -3.88
C HIS A 552 11.18 -13.91 -3.50
N PRO A 553 10.34 -14.96 -3.45
CA PRO A 553 10.80 -16.29 -3.00
C PRO A 553 11.88 -16.92 -3.88
N VAL A 554 11.89 -16.59 -5.18
CA VAL A 554 12.86 -17.10 -6.16
C VAL A 554 13.98 -16.10 -6.41
N LEU A 555 13.63 -14.84 -6.68
CA LEU A 555 14.58 -13.81 -7.09
C LEU A 555 15.34 -13.18 -5.92
N GLY A 556 14.91 -13.42 -4.67
CA GLY A 556 15.49 -12.82 -3.47
C GLY A 556 15.06 -11.37 -3.27
N GLU A 557 15.88 -10.60 -2.56
CA GLU A 557 15.61 -9.19 -2.27
C GLU A 557 16.20 -8.27 -3.33
N TYR A 558 15.44 -7.25 -3.73
CA TYR A 558 15.84 -6.22 -4.68
C TYR A 558 14.94 -4.98 -4.54
N ASN A 559 15.29 -3.92 -5.26
CA ASN A 559 14.52 -2.68 -5.24
C ASN A 559 13.97 -2.35 -6.63
N VAL A 560 12.77 -1.75 -6.65
CA VAL A 560 12.16 -1.15 -7.83
C VAL A 560 12.09 0.35 -7.58
N ILE A 561 12.82 1.13 -8.38
CA ILE A 561 13.01 2.57 -8.19
C ILE A 561 12.38 3.29 -9.37
N ALA A 562 11.35 4.10 -9.12
CA ALA A 562 10.75 4.95 -10.13
C ALA A 562 11.28 6.39 -9.99
N PHE A 563 11.75 6.95 -11.10
CA PHE A 563 12.22 8.33 -11.23
C PHE A 563 11.19 9.11 -12.01
N PHE A 564 10.48 10.02 -11.36
CA PHE A 564 9.43 10.85 -11.94
C PHE A 564 9.95 12.24 -12.26
N ASN A 565 9.76 12.68 -13.48
CA ASN A 565 9.99 14.06 -13.87
C ASN A 565 8.65 14.82 -13.98
N TRP A 566 8.39 15.63 -12.98
CA TRP A 566 7.16 16.41 -12.88
C TRP A 566 7.18 17.74 -13.68
N ASP A 567 8.31 18.06 -14.32
CA ASP A 567 8.56 19.34 -14.98
C ASP A 567 8.44 19.25 -16.50
N ASP A 568 8.32 20.43 -17.13
CA ASP A 568 8.11 20.60 -18.59
C ASP A 568 9.38 20.41 -19.45
N SER A 569 10.50 20.03 -18.86
CA SER A 569 11.77 19.78 -19.56
C SER A 569 12.45 18.51 -19.09
N ASP A 570 13.24 17.89 -19.96
CA ASP A 570 14.05 16.71 -19.60
C ASP A 570 14.95 17.00 -18.41
N LYS A 571 15.06 16.05 -17.50
CA LYS A 571 15.91 16.15 -16.29
C LYS A 571 16.73 14.90 -16.06
N ILE A 572 17.88 15.08 -15.42
CA ILE A 572 18.59 14.03 -14.74
C ILE A 572 18.16 14.03 -13.29
N ILE A 573 17.59 12.89 -12.83
CA ILE A 573 17.15 12.70 -11.47
C ILE A 573 18.05 11.69 -10.82
N THR A 574 18.53 12.01 -9.62
CA THR A 574 19.49 11.20 -8.87
C THR A 574 18.88 10.76 -7.54
N ALA A 575 19.29 9.59 -7.06
CA ALA A 575 19.06 9.12 -5.70
C ALA A 575 20.26 8.35 -5.19
N THR A 576 20.68 8.61 -3.96
CA THR A 576 21.78 7.88 -3.33
C THR A 576 21.28 6.56 -2.71
N ALA A 577 22.17 5.60 -2.52
CA ALA A 577 21.86 4.36 -1.81
C ALA A 577 21.33 4.66 -0.39
N GLN A 578 21.86 5.68 0.27
CA GLN A 578 21.43 6.13 1.58
C GLN A 578 19.99 6.67 1.56
N GLU A 579 19.61 7.56 0.61
CA GLU A 579 18.25 8.06 0.47
C GLU A 579 17.24 6.92 0.20
N LEU A 580 17.67 5.93 -0.58
CA LEU A 580 16.86 4.74 -0.91
C LEU A 580 16.79 3.73 0.25
N GLY A 581 17.64 3.84 1.26
CA GLY A 581 17.71 2.86 2.35
C GLY A 581 18.16 1.47 1.89
N ILE A 582 19.08 1.41 0.91
CA ILE A 582 19.64 0.17 0.37
C ILE A 582 21.14 0.10 0.65
N PRO A 583 21.73 -1.12 0.76
CA PRO A 583 23.17 -1.27 0.94
C PRO A 583 23.95 -0.68 -0.24
N GLU A 584 25.09 -0.08 0.04
CA GLU A 584 26.04 0.27 -1.00
C GLU A 584 26.59 -0.97 -1.71
N GLY A 585 26.95 -0.85 -2.98
CA GLY A 585 27.53 -1.93 -3.78
C GLY A 585 27.18 -1.85 -5.26
N GLY A 586 27.71 -2.77 -6.05
CA GLY A 586 27.39 -2.90 -7.47
C GLY A 586 25.99 -3.50 -7.65
N TYR A 587 25.23 -2.92 -8.55
CA TYR A 587 23.90 -3.42 -8.92
C TYR A 587 23.80 -3.60 -10.43
N THR A 588 23.03 -4.60 -10.84
CA THR A 588 22.56 -4.78 -12.22
C THR A 588 21.13 -4.28 -12.28
N CYS A 589 20.84 -3.42 -13.25
CA CYS A 589 19.57 -2.74 -13.36
C CYS A 589 18.89 -3.04 -14.70
N TYR A 590 17.56 -3.12 -14.66
CA TYR A 590 16.69 -3.23 -15.83
C TYR A 590 15.68 -2.08 -15.82
N GLU A 591 15.63 -1.30 -16.90
CA GLU A 591 14.65 -0.24 -17.06
C GLU A 591 13.43 -0.76 -17.79
N PHE A 592 12.26 -0.68 -17.16
CA PHE A 592 11.04 -1.33 -17.63
C PHE A 592 10.49 -0.76 -18.94
N TRP A 593 10.45 0.58 -19.08
CA TRP A 593 9.80 1.22 -20.22
C TRP A 593 10.62 1.17 -21.51
N THR A 594 11.95 1.13 -21.41
CA THR A 594 12.86 1.03 -22.56
C THR A 594 13.36 -0.39 -22.79
N GLY A 595 13.29 -1.24 -21.75
CA GLY A 595 13.83 -2.59 -21.77
C GLY A 595 15.37 -2.64 -21.73
N GLU A 596 16.04 -1.55 -21.36
CA GLU A 596 17.49 -1.47 -21.29
C GLU A 596 18.03 -2.14 -20.02
N VAL A 597 19.23 -2.74 -20.15
CA VAL A 597 19.94 -3.36 -19.03
C VAL A 597 21.24 -2.60 -18.79
N TYR A 598 21.44 -2.18 -17.54
CA TYR A 598 22.62 -1.44 -17.10
C TYR A 598 23.41 -2.23 -16.08
N THR A 599 24.73 -2.12 -16.13
CA THR A 599 25.59 -2.54 -15.04
C THR A 599 26.13 -1.29 -14.39
N ASN A 600 25.82 -1.07 -13.18
CA ASN A 600 26.42 -0.01 -12.38
C ASN A 600 25.95 -0.05 -10.94
N PHE A 601 26.43 0.72 -10.15
CA PHE A 601 26.03 1.94 -9.47
C PHE A 601 26.37 1.82 -8.01
N ASN A 602 27.20 2.65 -7.60
CA ASN A 602 27.38 2.95 -6.21
C ASN A 602 28.17 4.25 -6.09
N PRO A 603 27.83 5.18 -5.20
CA PRO A 603 26.68 5.17 -4.28
C PRO A 603 25.41 5.89 -4.83
N THR A 604 25.40 6.27 -6.11
CA THR A 604 24.34 7.12 -6.69
C THR A 604 23.71 6.47 -7.91
N TYR A 605 22.40 6.48 -7.95
CA TYR A 605 21.58 6.14 -9.12
C TYR A 605 21.21 7.43 -9.86
N GLU A 606 21.44 7.44 -11.16
CA GLU A 606 21.19 8.58 -12.03
C GLU A 606 20.36 8.14 -13.22
N MET A 607 19.28 8.89 -13.53
CA MET A 607 18.38 8.58 -14.63
C MET A 607 17.99 9.84 -15.39
N ARG A 608 18.21 9.83 -16.71
CA ARG A 608 17.64 10.84 -17.59
C ARG A 608 16.18 10.51 -17.83
N VAL A 609 15.29 11.42 -17.43
CA VAL A 609 13.84 11.28 -17.53
C VAL A 609 13.28 12.40 -18.42
N PRO A 610 12.57 12.07 -19.50
CA PRO A 610 11.92 13.07 -20.34
C PRO A 610 10.94 13.94 -19.55
N ALA A 611 10.60 15.09 -20.09
CA ALA A 611 9.53 15.94 -19.57
C ALA A 611 8.26 15.10 -19.32
N HIS A 612 7.60 15.28 -18.17
CA HIS A 612 6.40 14.55 -17.75
C HIS A 612 6.54 13.02 -17.70
N GLY A 613 7.76 12.51 -17.84
CA GLY A 613 8.04 11.09 -17.95
C GLY A 613 8.33 10.40 -16.62
N VAL A 614 8.46 9.08 -16.71
CA VAL A 614 8.94 8.22 -15.64
C VAL A 614 9.89 7.16 -16.19
N ARG A 615 10.87 6.75 -15.37
CA ARG A 615 11.71 5.56 -15.61
C ARG A 615 11.60 4.65 -14.40
N VAL A 616 11.41 3.35 -14.65
CA VAL A 616 11.22 2.35 -13.59
C VAL A 616 12.36 1.36 -13.66
N LEU A 617 13.22 1.43 -12.67
CA LEU A 617 14.48 0.70 -12.60
C LEU A 617 14.40 -0.44 -11.59
N VAL A 618 14.54 -1.69 -12.03
CA VAL A 618 14.78 -2.82 -11.14
C VAL A 618 16.28 -2.84 -10.79
N ALA A 619 16.61 -2.76 -9.53
CA ALA A 619 18.01 -2.78 -9.06
C ALA A 619 18.28 -4.05 -8.25
N ARG A 620 19.02 -4.99 -8.82
CA ARG A 620 19.43 -6.25 -8.17
C ARG A 620 20.93 -6.24 -7.89
N LYS A 621 21.35 -6.65 -6.69
CA LYS A 621 22.79 -6.72 -6.36
C LYS A 621 23.54 -7.55 -7.40
N SER A 622 24.62 -7.02 -7.96
CA SER A 622 25.39 -7.66 -9.03
C SER A 622 25.97 -9.01 -8.59
N VAL A 623 25.96 -9.96 -9.50
CA VAL A 623 26.57 -11.28 -9.34
C VAL A 623 27.34 -11.62 -10.60
N ASN A 624 28.42 -12.40 -10.44
CA ASN A 624 29.26 -12.82 -11.59
C ASN A 624 28.72 -14.10 -12.24
N ARG A 625 27.45 -14.07 -12.66
CA ARG A 625 26.80 -15.14 -13.43
C ARG A 625 25.59 -14.57 -14.18
N PRO A 626 25.14 -15.21 -15.27
CA PRO A 626 23.88 -14.85 -15.88
C PRO A 626 22.69 -14.99 -14.91
N ARG A 627 21.73 -14.06 -15.01
CA ARG A 627 20.51 -14.05 -14.19
C ARG A 627 19.39 -13.26 -14.84
N ILE A 628 18.14 -13.59 -14.48
CA ILE A 628 16.97 -12.79 -14.83
C ILE A 628 17.07 -11.45 -14.09
N VAL A 629 16.86 -10.33 -14.79
CA VAL A 629 16.91 -8.99 -14.18
C VAL A 629 15.58 -8.26 -14.24
N GLY A 630 14.67 -8.64 -15.13
CA GLY A 630 13.34 -8.08 -15.22
C GLY A 630 12.53 -8.68 -16.36
N THR A 631 11.26 -8.26 -16.47
CA THR A 631 10.35 -8.64 -17.55
C THR A 631 9.55 -7.43 -18.01
N ASP A 632 8.92 -7.51 -19.18
CA ASP A 632 7.97 -6.49 -19.64
C ASP A 632 6.52 -6.77 -19.17
N ARG A 633 6.33 -7.70 -18.20
CA ARG A 633 5.01 -8.20 -17.81
C ARG A 633 4.24 -7.24 -16.92
N HIS A 634 4.89 -6.59 -15.94
CA HIS A 634 4.24 -5.72 -14.98
C HIS A 634 5.14 -4.56 -14.56
N VAL A 635 4.59 -3.35 -14.52
CA VAL A 635 5.36 -2.13 -14.22
C VAL A 635 5.96 -2.11 -12.81
N ALA A 636 5.29 -2.69 -11.82
CA ALA A 636 5.82 -2.79 -10.45
C ALA A 636 6.95 -3.83 -10.30
N GLN A 637 7.24 -4.63 -11.33
CA GLN A 637 8.38 -5.57 -11.37
C GLN A 637 8.50 -6.45 -10.12
N THR A 638 7.36 -6.89 -9.56
CA THR A 638 7.35 -7.77 -8.39
C THR A 638 7.74 -9.21 -8.72
N GLY A 639 7.90 -9.54 -10.01
CA GLY A 639 8.39 -10.83 -10.49
C GLY A 639 7.43 -12.00 -10.29
N PHE A 640 6.14 -11.74 -10.03
CA PHE A 640 5.14 -12.78 -9.75
C PHE A 640 5.01 -13.82 -10.86
N GLU A 641 5.37 -13.45 -12.08
CA GLU A 641 5.39 -14.35 -13.24
C GLU A 641 6.60 -15.30 -13.26
N ILE A 642 7.68 -15.01 -12.51
CA ILE A 642 8.89 -15.83 -12.43
C ILE A 642 8.70 -16.91 -11.35
N LEU A 643 8.61 -18.16 -11.79
CA LEU A 643 8.34 -19.30 -10.93
C LEU A 643 9.59 -20.04 -10.46
N ASP A 644 10.69 -19.97 -11.24
CA ASP A 644 12.00 -20.54 -10.89
C ASP A 644 13.14 -19.85 -11.65
N GLU A 645 14.33 -19.79 -11.05
CA GLU A 645 15.61 -19.34 -11.64
C GLU A 645 16.74 -20.24 -11.10
N LYS A 646 17.43 -20.97 -11.97
CA LYS A 646 18.57 -21.80 -11.58
C LYS A 646 19.77 -21.57 -12.51
N TRP A 647 20.94 -21.47 -11.92
CA TRP A 647 22.21 -21.41 -12.63
C TRP A 647 23.06 -22.64 -12.31
N ASP A 648 23.47 -23.35 -13.34
CA ASP A 648 24.48 -24.40 -13.25
C ASP A 648 25.82 -23.89 -13.80
N GLY A 649 26.76 -23.69 -12.90
CA GLY A 649 28.08 -23.19 -13.26
C GLY A 649 28.98 -24.21 -13.99
N ALA A 650 28.73 -25.52 -13.83
CA ALA A 650 29.46 -26.57 -14.48
C ALA A 650 29.11 -26.68 -15.98
N THR A 651 27.82 -26.63 -16.28
CA THR A 651 27.31 -26.65 -17.64
C THR A 651 27.13 -25.28 -18.27
N LYS A 652 27.40 -24.21 -17.50
CA LYS A 652 27.16 -22.80 -17.87
C LYS A 652 25.71 -22.58 -18.39
N THR A 653 24.74 -23.11 -17.68
CA THR A 653 23.34 -23.11 -18.11
C THR A 653 22.46 -22.33 -17.11
N LEU A 654 21.70 -21.36 -17.63
CA LEU A 654 20.63 -20.70 -16.90
C LEU A 654 19.29 -21.32 -17.31
N THR A 655 18.55 -21.84 -16.33
CA THR A 655 17.18 -22.33 -16.52
C THR A 655 16.22 -21.42 -15.79
N GLY A 656 15.14 -21.03 -16.43
CA GLY A 656 14.04 -20.28 -15.84
C GLY A 656 12.69 -20.93 -16.07
N LYS A 657 11.74 -20.71 -15.15
CA LYS A 657 10.34 -21.08 -15.31
C LYS A 657 9.46 -19.84 -15.14
N ILE A 658 8.53 -19.63 -16.05
CA ILE A 658 7.69 -18.42 -16.13
C ILE A 658 6.23 -18.77 -16.36
N SER A 659 5.32 -17.97 -15.79
CA SER A 659 3.90 -18.00 -16.09
C SER A 659 3.60 -17.05 -17.26
N LEU A 660 2.92 -17.57 -18.29
CA LEU A 660 2.57 -16.85 -19.51
C LEU A 660 1.06 -16.68 -19.63
N VAL A 661 0.64 -15.56 -20.17
CA VAL A 661 -0.76 -15.33 -20.56
C VAL A 661 -0.94 -15.79 -22.00
N LYS A 662 -2.00 -16.58 -22.26
CA LYS A 662 -2.31 -17.10 -23.60
C LYS A 662 -2.46 -15.93 -24.61
N ASP A 663 -1.88 -16.10 -25.79
CA ASP A 663 -1.91 -15.17 -26.93
C ASP A 663 -1.18 -13.85 -26.70
N PHE A 664 -0.51 -13.66 -25.54
CA PHE A 664 0.25 -12.47 -25.23
C PHE A 664 1.72 -12.82 -24.96
N PRO A 665 2.66 -12.30 -25.75
CA PRO A 665 4.07 -12.53 -25.52
C PRO A 665 4.59 -11.80 -24.27
N THR A 666 5.56 -12.42 -23.58
CA THR A 666 6.27 -11.82 -22.46
C THR A 666 7.76 -11.80 -22.76
N THR A 667 8.41 -10.66 -22.56
CA THR A 667 9.84 -10.51 -22.71
C THR A 667 10.52 -10.65 -21.35
N VAL A 668 11.53 -11.54 -21.28
CA VAL A 668 12.40 -11.75 -20.10
C VAL A 668 13.78 -11.20 -20.42
N ALA A 669 14.30 -10.30 -19.60
CA ALA A 669 15.64 -9.78 -19.70
C ALA A 669 16.58 -10.57 -18.79
N VAL A 670 17.65 -11.13 -19.40
CA VAL A 670 18.73 -11.84 -18.70
C VAL A 670 20.00 -11.02 -18.84
N HIS A 671 20.59 -10.63 -17.70
CA HIS A 671 21.90 -10.00 -17.67
C HIS A 671 23.02 -11.03 -17.86
N VAL A 672 24.05 -10.67 -18.64
CA VAL A 672 25.26 -11.46 -18.89
C VAL A 672 26.47 -10.66 -18.43
N PRO A 673 27.16 -11.06 -17.35
CA PRO A 673 28.13 -10.20 -16.66
C PRO A 673 29.44 -9.98 -17.39
N THR A 674 29.76 -10.78 -18.42
CA THR A 674 31.05 -10.67 -19.16
C THR A 674 30.82 -10.76 -20.66
N LEU A 675 31.57 -9.94 -21.40
CA LEU A 675 31.62 -9.97 -22.87
C LEU A 675 32.06 -11.31 -23.47
N SER A 676 32.73 -12.14 -22.67
CA SER A 676 33.19 -13.49 -23.07
C SER A 676 32.13 -14.58 -22.88
N SER A 677 31.00 -14.27 -22.31
CA SER A 677 29.89 -15.22 -22.08
C SER A 677 28.81 -15.02 -23.12
N TYR A 678 29.02 -15.53 -24.32
CA TYR A 678 28.02 -15.46 -25.36
C TYR A 678 26.92 -16.52 -25.12
N CYS A 679 25.66 -16.16 -25.30
CA CYS A 679 24.58 -17.11 -25.35
C CYS A 679 24.71 -17.97 -26.61
N THR A 680 25.01 -19.24 -26.43
CA THR A 680 25.27 -20.19 -27.53
C THR A 680 24.01 -20.92 -27.97
N SER A 681 23.03 -21.11 -27.09
CA SER A 681 21.74 -21.68 -27.45
C SER A 681 20.64 -21.20 -26.49
N VAL A 682 19.44 -21.10 -27.05
CA VAL A 682 18.18 -20.82 -26.35
C VAL A 682 17.18 -21.88 -26.69
N LYS A 683 16.57 -22.49 -25.67
CA LYS A 683 15.46 -23.45 -25.81
C LYS A 683 14.32 -23.06 -24.90
N ALA A 684 13.10 -23.42 -25.26
CA ALA A 684 11.93 -23.31 -24.41
C ALA A 684 11.05 -24.52 -24.55
N ASP A 685 10.40 -24.91 -23.44
CA ASP A 685 9.36 -25.92 -23.41
C ASP A 685 8.06 -25.29 -22.91
N GLY A 686 6.93 -25.61 -23.56
CA GLY A 686 5.64 -24.98 -23.30
C GLY A 686 5.48 -23.55 -23.88
N ALA A 687 6.49 -23.03 -24.59
CA ALA A 687 6.44 -21.75 -25.29
C ALA A 687 7.23 -21.75 -26.59
N LYS A 688 6.80 -20.93 -27.55
CA LYS A 688 7.66 -20.49 -28.67
C LYS A 688 8.57 -19.38 -28.13
N VAL A 689 9.86 -19.43 -28.49
CA VAL A 689 10.85 -18.46 -28.07
C VAL A 689 11.54 -17.82 -29.27
N SER A 690 11.69 -16.50 -29.22
CA SER A 690 12.66 -15.72 -30.00
C SER A 690 13.55 -14.94 -29.05
N TYR A 691 14.74 -14.55 -29.49
CA TYR A 691 15.63 -13.79 -28.62
C TYR A 691 16.50 -12.82 -29.40
N THR A 692 16.94 -11.78 -28.70
CA THR A 692 17.96 -10.83 -29.16
C THR A 692 19.09 -10.77 -28.13
N THR A 693 20.29 -10.49 -28.58
CA THR A 693 21.45 -10.31 -27.71
C THR A 693 21.99 -8.92 -27.85
N ASP A 694 22.40 -8.36 -26.74
CA ASP A 694 23.11 -7.09 -26.64
C ASP A 694 24.38 -7.30 -25.81
N ASN A 695 25.26 -6.31 -25.69
CA ASN A 695 26.59 -6.41 -25.06
C ASN A 695 26.60 -7.12 -23.70
N ASN A 696 25.56 -6.93 -22.90
CA ASN A 696 25.49 -7.46 -21.54
C ASN A 696 24.11 -8.08 -21.22
N SER A 697 23.29 -8.35 -22.23
CA SER A 697 21.96 -8.90 -22.01
C SER A 697 21.49 -9.83 -23.13
N VAL A 698 20.62 -10.76 -22.76
CA VAL A 698 19.79 -11.57 -23.66
C VAL A 698 18.33 -11.28 -23.33
N LYS A 699 17.55 -10.88 -24.34
CA LYS A 699 16.10 -10.65 -24.19
C LYS A 699 15.36 -11.78 -24.89
N LEU A 700 14.60 -12.55 -24.13
CA LEU A 700 13.77 -13.66 -24.60
C LEU A 700 12.36 -13.19 -24.75
N THR A 701 11.74 -13.35 -25.91
CA THR A 701 10.31 -13.17 -26.10
C THR A 701 9.65 -14.56 -26.15
N LEU A 702 8.84 -14.85 -25.14
CA LEU A 702 8.16 -16.12 -24.95
C LEU A 702 6.67 -15.96 -25.23
N THR A 703 6.13 -16.81 -26.10
CA THR A 703 4.69 -16.89 -26.39
C THR A 703 4.21 -18.30 -26.07
N LYS A 704 3.17 -18.42 -25.22
CA LYS A 704 2.62 -19.71 -24.80
C LYS A 704 2.28 -20.56 -26.03
N SER A 705 2.75 -21.82 -26.05
CA SER A 705 2.45 -22.77 -27.12
C SER A 705 0.96 -23.21 -27.06
N PRO A 706 0.29 -23.39 -28.20
CA PRO A 706 -1.11 -23.83 -28.22
C PRO A 706 -1.36 -25.14 -27.47
N ASP A 707 -0.39 -26.07 -27.53
CA ASP A 707 -0.47 -27.37 -26.88
C ASP A 707 -0.17 -27.38 -25.40
N ASN A 708 0.33 -26.25 -24.86
CA ASN A 708 0.62 -26.10 -23.42
C ASN A 708 -0.69 -25.95 -22.65
N LYS A 709 -1.07 -27.00 -21.91
CA LYS A 709 -2.28 -27.01 -21.07
C LYS A 709 -2.13 -26.19 -19.76
N THR A 710 -0.91 -25.83 -19.39
CA THR A 710 -0.61 -25.02 -18.20
C THR A 710 -0.25 -23.61 -18.63
N ASP A 711 -0.25 -22.67 -17.69
CA ASP A 711 0.28 -21.31 -17.95
C ASP A 711 1.80 -21.24 -17.76
N ALA A 712 2.45 -22.30 -17.29
CA ALA A 712 3.87 -22.34 -17.06
C ALA A 712 4.64 -22.80 -18.28
N ALA A 713 5.75 -22.11 -18.56
CA ALA A 713 6.77 -22.52 -19.56
C ALA A 713 8.15 -22.49 -18.92
N THR A 714 9.06 -23.32 -19.45
CA THR A 714 10.49 -23.30 -19.05
C THR A 714 11.35 -22.84 -20.20
N PHE A 715 12.47 -22.20 -19.88
CA PHE A 715 13.50 -21.84 -20.87
C PHE A 715 14.89 -22.15 -20.34
N GLU A 716 15.80 -22.41 -21.26
CA GLU A 716 17.20 -22.74 -21.01
C GLU A 716 18.08 -21.88 -21.92
N LEU A 717 19.10 -21.25 -21.33
CA LEU A 717 20.16 -20.55 -22.03
C LEU A 717 21.51 -21.20 -21.70
N LYS A 718 22.30 -21.48 -22.71
CA LYS A 718 23.71 -21.93 -22.57
C LYS A 718 24.66 -20.82 -22.95
N PHE A 719 25.73 -20.68 -22.17
CA PHE A 719 26.75 -19.65 -22.31
C PHE A 719 28.14 -20.22 -22.56
#